data_0c607d9e0b950ccc4c8f68391e5a1942
#
_entry.id   0c607d9e0b950ccc4c8f68391e5a1942
#
_cell.length_a   1.000
_cell.length_b   1.000
_cell.length_c   1.000
_cell.angle_alpha   90.00
_cell.angle_beta   90.00
_cell.angle_gamma   90.00
#
_symmetry.space_group_name_H-M   'P 1'
#
loop_
_entity.id
_entity.type
_entity.pdbx_description
1 polymer ?
#
loop_
_entity_poly.entity_id
_entity_poly.type
_entity_poly.pdbx_seq_one_letter_code
_entity_poly.pdbx_strand_id
1 'polypeptide(L)'
;MALLVADVDHYRRLADEFGQPYAESVLRTIFDLVRANLREGELVAHPGGDELVALLRASSSAAREVAERLCAAVRGHLFPTTDRAPGPRVTVSIGVATAPDHGTTYQALHAAADTARLSLKSQGRDGAALAALPAQETPHRRLDIERFAGRGEELASLVRYLGESVIGTPRAVAILGEAGAGTATLVRQLEPEVRLRGGSLVVGRSREHRVREPYGVWSSLIAGLHRLPDAPRGPWRELHHLVPALAGEPSTSGARWGSKYRLLDEIAEYIRGVAQRRPLVLVLDEMQWADVASWDVLEHVCQQFEHERLLIAMTFRTEAAYAEAVERRQELTRSAVYREITLPRLTREDAKRWLEGAMHGQEVGRELLAFIYRHTEGNPLFIAQVLRTLVEEGALWHGQGRWQWTPVSELRLPIGLSALVARRLSRLSSSTQAVLSIAAVIGDDFDVGLVVEAGAGSEAAVQLALSEGLAAGILKPSYERGGRGYTFAHAHMVEALVQSIAHDRLRQTHQRVAEAIERRDRLRVSEIALHYDAAGSMSPAYLHALVAAEHAERVYAYAAANGFLNVAGRNASTPGELAEVRVRLATLAEVTGRFDEAEELCDLAIEWFVGKGDARRALTLRRMRERARKELAHPARLTLEGLLQLDEEARSLGFVSERIEILMMLSQTYGRLGDPVAAGRMANECVEAAERHGDEILLTQALNRLAVTLEMDDPDRAEKIYIRTLELAQRTGDAAAQARCHNNLANIAARRQDWQGARQSYGTAIALARGAGMPDVWGIAASNLGFSYHRRGEYDRARELLGEALALVAAVKNSEIQLYALYNMAHLEWESGAWESAAELYEATASLAQRIGADDVELGAIAGVGLCSAEGGKILVARESHAEIEERVSRRSDWFQGRECAEALAVVVLVAEGRVSEAIARFESAVRVAESSDLYTAAWLTATCSRTLLTLAPQRMRTWIERFRSPINEFGYSGIAKRFNELIGG
;
A
#
# COMPACT_ATOMS: atom_id res chain seq x y z
N MET A 1 -4.42 -40.49 40.60
CA MET A 1 -5.76 -40.04 40.12
C MET A 1 -5.64 -38.64 39.57
N ALA A 2 -6.20 -38.38 38.39
CA ALA A 2 -6.19 -37.04 37.82
C ALA A 2 -7.62 -36.61 37.48
N LEU A 3 -7.94 -35.38 37.77
CA LEU A 3 -9.17 -34.71 37.44
C LEU A 3 -8.92 -33.72 36.29
N LEU A 4 -9.69 -33.85 35.22
CA LEU A 4 -9.75 -32.91 34.11
C LEU A 4 -11.01 -32.11 34.21
N VAL A 5 -10.91 -30.79 34.08
CA VAL A 5 -12.05 -29.88 33.95
C VAL A 5 -11.95 -29.20 32.57
N ALA A 6 -12.86 -29.55 31.70
CA ALA A 6 -12.92 -29.05 30.35
C ALA A 6 -14.12 -28.11 30.17
N ASP A 7 -13.96 -27.10 29.31
CA ASP A 7 -15.00 -26.11 29.05
C ASP A 7 -14.94 -25.78 27.56
N VAL A 8 -16.11 -25.65 26.94
CA VAL A 8 -16.21 -25.34 25.51
C VAL A 8 -15.90 -23.88 25.27
N ASP A 9 -14.87 -23.61 24.48
CA ASP A 9 -14.47 -22.23 24.21
C ASP A 9 -15.56 -21.49 23.45
N HIS A 10 -15.90 -20.30 23.94
CA HIS A 10 -16.93 -19.42 23.36
C HIS A 10 -18.36 -20.02 23.22
N TYR A 11 -18.75 -20.96 24.07
CA TYR A 11 -20.03 -21.64 24.02
C TYR A 11 -21.22 -20.66 23.95
N ARG A 12 -21.19 -19.58 24.73
CA ARG A 12 -22.25 -18.56 24.72
C ARG A 12 -22.41 -17.90 23.34
N ARG A 13 -21.32 -17.57 22.69
CA ARG A 13 -21.33 -17.00 21.34
C ARG A 13 -21.83 -18.01 20.30
N LEU A 14 -21.46 -19.29 20.48
CA LEU A 14 -21.97 -20.36 19.64
C LEU A 14 -23.51 -20.48 19.77
N ALA A 15 -24.06 -20.34 20.99
CA ALA A 15 -25.47 -20.36 21.21
C ALA A 15 -26.17 -19.09 20.66
N ASP A 16 -25.55 -17.92 20.78
CA ASP A 16 -26.10 -16.67 20.29
C ASP A 16 -26.14 -16.64 18.72
N GLU A 17 -25.17 -17.26 18.04
CA GLU A 17 -25.05 -17.25 16.57
C GLU A 17 -25.82 -18.37 15.87
N PHE A 18 -25.75 -19.61 16.40
CA PHE A 18 -26.34 -20.80 15.77
C PHE A 18 -27.58 -21.30 16.48
N GLY A 19 -27.96 -20.64 17.57
CA GLY A 19 -29.11 -21.02 18.41
C GLY A 19 -28.78 -22.04 19.51
N GLN A 20 -29.49 -21.96 20.62
CA GLN A 20 -29.30 -22.83 21.79
C GLN A 20 -29.38 -24.33 21.46
N PRO A 21 -30.33 -24.84 20.62
CA PRO A 21 -30.41 -26.26 20.29
C PRO A 21 -29.14 -26.78 19.56
N TYR A 22 -28.54 -25.94 18.70
CA TYR A 22 -27.33 -26.29 18.02
C TYR A 22 -26.13 -26.36 18.98
N ALA A 23 -25.98 -25.36 19.85
CA ALA A 23 -24.90 -25.34 20.84
C ALA A 23 -24.97 -26.56 21.78
N GLU A 24 -26.18 -26.98 22.18
CA GLU A 24 -26.38 -28.21 22.95
C GLU A 24 -26.03 -29.48 22.18
N SER A 25 -26.27 -29.52 20.86
CA SER A 25 -25.88 -30.64 20.02
C SER A 25 -24.35 -30.73 19.91
N VAL A 26 -23.66 -29.59 19.79
CA VAL A 26 -22.19 -29.50 19.80
C VAL A 26 -21.63 -29.98 21.13
N LEU A 27 -22.20 -29.54 22.27
CA LEU A 27 -21.75 -29.99 23.59
C LEU A 27 -21.93 -31.51 23.78
N ARG A 28 -23.03 -32.08 23.29
CA ARG A 28 -23.25 -33.53 23.27
C ARG A 28 -22.22 -34.25 22.45
N THR A 29 -21.91 -33.77 21.27
CA THR A 29 -20.87 -34.33 20.39
C THR A 29 -19.51 -34.30 21.07
N ILE A 30 -19.16 -33.20 21.76
CA ILE A 30 -17.92 -33.08 22.51
C ILE A 30 -17.88 -34.08 23.65
N PHE A 31 -18.99 -34.25 24.39
CA PHE A 31 -19.09 -35.26 25.45
C PHE A 31 -18.82 -36.66 24.91
N ASP A 32 -19.40 -37.02 23.76
CA ASP A 32 -19.20 -38.31 23.12
C ASP A 32 -17.76 -38.48 22.62
N LEU A 33 -17.14 -37.46 22.07
CA LEU A 33 -15.73 -37.42 21.68
C LEU A 33 -14.80 -37.64 22.89
N VAL A 34 -15.08 -36.96 23.99
CA VAL A 34 -14.30 -37.13 25.23
C VAL A 34 -14.44 -38.55 25.73
N ARG A 35 -15.67 -39.10 25.82
CA ARG A 35 -15.94 -40.46 26.28
C ARG A 35 -15.29 -41.51 25.40
N ALA A 36 -15.31 -41.33 24.07
CA ALA A 36 -14.66 -42.25 23.12
C ALA A 36 -13.13 -42.29 23.23
N ASN A 37 -12.52 -41.26 23.75
CA ASN A 37 -11.07 -41.11 23.93
C ASN A 37 -10.58 -41.51 25.33
N LEU A 38 -11.47 -41.89 26.24
CA LEU A 38 -11.13 -42.38 27.57
C LEU A 38 -11.10 -43.92 27.61
N ARG A 39 -10.33 -44.47 28.58
CA ARG A 39 -10.21 -45.90 28.79
C ARG A 39 -11.42 -46.45 29.56
N GLU A 40 -11.59 -47.76 29.46
CA GLU A 40 -12.63 -48.44 30.25
C GLU A 40 -12.34 -48.31 31.76
N GLY A 41 -13.33 -47.83 32.52
CA GLY A 41 -13.21 -47.50 33.94
C GLY A 41 -12.78 -46.09 34.28
N GLU A 42 -12.53 -45.22 33.28
CA GLU A 42 -12.42 -43.76 33.48
C GLU A 42 -13.80 -43.13 33.33
N LEU A 43 -14.04 -42.09 34.12
CA LEU A 43 -15.37 -41.45 34.23
C LEU A 43 -15.38 -40.10 33.55
N VAL A 44 -16.49 -39.80 32.87
CA VAL A 44 -16.78 -38.46 32.37
C VAL A 44 -18.17 -38.06 32.84
N ALA A 45 -18.33 -36.81 33.26
CA ALA A 45 -19.58 -36.24 33.71
C ALA A 45 -19.79 -34.85 33.13
N HIS A 46 -21.01 -34.44 32.97
CA HIS A 46 -21.42 -33.08 32.60
C HIS A 46 -22.18 -32.46 33.79
N PRO A 47 -21.50 -31.66 34.61
CA PRO A 47 -22.13 -31.07 35.82
C PRO A 47 -23.12 -29.96 35.48
N GLY A 48 -23.08 -29.38 34.30
CA GLY A 48 -23.99 -28.35 33.81
C GLY A 48 -23.29 -27.24 33.00
N GLY A 49 -24.07 -26.50 32.24
CA GLY A 49 -23.55 -25.40 31.37
C GLY A 49 -22.70 -25.95 30.23
N ASP A 50 -21.51 -25.39 30.05
CA ASP A 50 -20.51 -25.73 29.04
C ASP A 50 -19.32 -26.54 29.62
N GLU A 51 -19.45 -27.00 30.91
CA GLU A 51 -18.38 -27.67 31.62
C GLU A 51 -18.48 -29.20 31.54
N LEU A 52 -17.37 -29.86 31.27
CA LEU A 52 -17.20 -31.32 31.30
C LEU A 52 -16.11 -31.69 32.31
N VAL A 53 -16.33 -32.73 33.07
CA VAL A 53 -15.37 -33.21 34.06
C VAL A 53 -15.02 -34.67 33.77
N ALA A 54 -13.70 -35.00 33.75
CA ALA A 54 -13.26 -36.38 33.60
C ALA A 54 -12.32 -36.79 34.74
N LEU A 55 -12.46 -38.06 35.20
CA LEU A 55 -11.62 -38.61 36.24
C LEU A 55 -10.81 -39.79 35.66
N LEU A 56 -9.48 -39.64 35.73
CA LEU A 56 -8.52 -40.57 35.11
C LEU A 56 -7.67 -41.29 36.16
N ARG A 57 -7.26 -42.52 35.84
CA ARG A 57 -6.19 -43.24 36.59
C ARG A 57 -4.84 -42.99 35.90
N ALA A 58 -4.31 -41.79 36.06
CA ALA A 58 -3.11 -41.33 35.39
C ALA A 58 -2.20 -40.49 36.31
N SER A 59 -0.90 -40.42 35.94
CA SER A 59 0.06 -39.46 36.50
C SER A 59 -0.17 -38.08 35.90
N SER A 60 0.47 -37.04 36.46
CA SER A 60 0.35 -35.68 35.95
C SER A 60 0.74 -35.54 34.48
N SER A 61 1.83 -36.14 34.02
CA SER A 61 2.28 -36.12 32.62
C SER A 61 1.31 -36.85 31.70
N ALA A 62 0.89 -38.08 32.10
CA ALA A 62 -0.03 -38.90 31.28
C ALA A 62 -1.43 -38.23 31.20
N ALA A 63 -1.91 -37.60 32.26
CA ALA A 63 -3.19 -36.88 32.29
C ALA A 63 -3.14 -35.64 31.37
N ARG A 64 -2.02 -34.94 31.33
CA ARG A 64 -1.79 -33.83 30.42
C ARG A 64 -1.79 -34.29 28.96
N GLU A 65 -1.09 -35.36 28.61
CA GLU A 65 -1.09 -35.94 27.27
C GLU A 65 -2.51 -36.34 26.82
N VAL A 66 -3.31 -36.92 27.74
CA VAL A 66 -4.73 -37.24 27.46
C VAL A 66 -5.49 -35.95 27.18
N ALA A 67 -5.34 -34.92 27.99
CA ALA A 67 -6.04 -33.64 27.81
C ALA A 67 -5.64 -32.98 26.47
N GLU A 68 -4.36 -32.97 26.11
CA GLU A 68 -3.88 -32.45 24.81
C GLU A 68 -4.46 -33.23 23.63
N ARG A 69 -4.57 -34.57 23.73
CA ARG A 69 -5.21 -35.39 22.73
C ARG A 69 -6.71 -35.14 22.61
N LEU A 70 -7.41 -34.88 23.71
CA LEU A 70 -8.82 -34.49 23.73
C LEU A 70 -9.03 -33.14 23.03
N CYS A 71 -8.20 -32.13 23.30
CA CYS A 71 -8.23 -30.85 22.61
C CYS A 71 -8.03 -31.04 21.10
N ALA A 72 -7.07 -31.87 20.69
CA ALA A 72 -6.81 -32.16 19.29
C ALA A 72 -8.00 -32.89 18.61
N ALA A 73 -8.64 -33.81 19.30
CA ALA A 73 -9.82 -34.53 18.80
C ALA A 73 -11.01 -33.60 18.57
N VAL A 74 -11.29 -32.70 19.51
CA VAL A 74 -12.37 -31.69 19.36
C VAL A 74 -12.04 -30.70 18.24
N ARG A 75 -10.81 -30.19 18.19
CA ARG A 75 -10.36 -29.26 17.14
C ARG A 75 -10.44 -29.87 15.73
N GLY A 76 -10.17 -31.17 15.61
CA GLY A 76 -10.22 -31.91 14.35
C GLY A 76 -11.64 -32.31 13.93
N HIS A 77 -12.63 -32.22 14.79
CA HIS A 77 -13.98 -32.61 14.49
C HIS A 77 -14.75 -31.54 13.72
N LEU A 78 -15.49 -31.96 12.68
CA LEU A 78 -16.35 -31.08 11.89
C LEU A 78 -17.77 -31.09 12.50
N PHE A 79 -18.25 -29.95 12.97
CA PHE A 79 -19.59 -29.81 13.50
C PHE A 79 -20.53 -29.35 12.36
N PRO A 80 -21.40 -30.23 11.81
CA PRO A 80 -22.25 -29.89 10.67
C PRO A 80 -23.33 -28.89 11.05
N THR A 81 -23.64 -27.98 10.11
CA THR A 81 -24.79 -27.07 10.17
C THR A 81 -25.82 -27.45 9.12
N THR A 82 -27.09 -27.06 9.34
CA THR A 82 -28.19 -27.31 8.39
C THR A 82 -28.12 -26.44 7.13
N ASP A 83 -27.37 -25.34 7.16
CA ASP A 83 -27.13 -24.43 6.04
C ASP A 83 -25.82 -24.75 5.32
N ARG A 84 -25.75 -24.45 4.01
CA ARG A 84 -24.64 -24.75 3.10
C ARG A 84 -23.27 -24.12 3.46
N ALA A 85 -23.12 -23.48 4.63
CA ALA A 85 -21.85 -22.94 5.12
C ALA A 85 -21.03 -24.03 5.83
N PRO A 86 -19.68 -23.99 5.80
CA PRO A 86 -18.86 -24.84 6.64
C PRO A 86 -19.22 -24.59 8.11
N GLY A 87 -19.45 -25.64 8.88
CA GLY A 87 -19.81 -25.56 10.31
C GLY A 87 -18.70 -24.89 11.14
N PRO A 88 -19.04 -24.38 12.36
CA PRO A 88 -18.09 -23.68 13.21
C PRO A 88 -16.95 -24.60 13.67
N ARG A 89 -15.75 -24.06 13.82
CA ARG A 89 -14.62 -24.73 14.48
C ARG A 89 -14.70 -24.48 15.97
N VAL A 90 -15.02 -25.54 16.72
CA VAL A 90 -15.13 -25.49 18.18
C VAL A 90 -13.85 -26.03 18.81
N THR A 91 -13.42 -25.39 19.91
CA THR A 91 -12.26 -25.82 20.71
C THR A 91 -12.64 -25.95 22.18
N VAL A 92 -11.79 -26.60 22.96
CA VAL A 92 -11.96 -26.74 24.40
C VAL A 92 -10.72 -26.39 25.16
N SER A 93 -10.90 -25.79 26.34
CA SER A 93 -9.84 -25.51 27.28
C SER A 93 -9.92 -26.47 28.46
N ILE A 94 -8.84 -27.21 28.74
CA ILE A 94 -8.81 -28.26 29.76
C ILE A 94 -7.79 -27.94 30.84
N GLY A 95 -8.26 -27.85 32.09
CA GLY A 95 -7.38 -27.82 33.27
C GLY A 95 -7.21 -29.22 33.84
N VAL A 96 -6.00 -29.56 34.28
CA VAL A 96 -5.63 -30.88 34.81
C VAL A 96 -5.11 -30.74 36.25
N ALA A 97 -5.67 -31.49 37.19
CA ALA A 97 -5.14 -31.57 38.56
C ALA A 97 -4.98 -33.04 39.01
N THR A 98 -3.96 -33.36 39.78
CA THR A 98 -3.65 -34.72 40.21
C THR A 98 -3.59 -34.84 41.72
N ALA A 99 -4.10 -35.97 42.22
CA ALA A 99 -3.96 -36.36 43.62
C ALA A 99 -2.71 -37.25 43.76
N PRO A 100 -1.85 -37.05 44.83
CA PRO A 100 -2.06 -36.08 45.90
C PRO A 100 -1.54 -34.67 45.64
N ASP A 101 -0.84 -34.39 44.56
CA ASP A 101 -0.01 -33.20 44.26
C ASP A 101 -0.77 -31.88 44.37
N HIS A 102 -2.04 -31.87 43.92
CA HIS A 102 -2.87 -30.65 43.83
C HIS A 102 -4.10 -30.71 44.80
N GLY A 103 -4.15 -31.77 45.65
CA GLY A 103 -5.22 -31.98 46.61
C GLY A 103 -5.60 -33.44 46.73
N THR A 104 -6.36 -33.78 47.82
CA THR A 104 -6.82 -35.15 48.11
C THR A 104 -8.36 -35.27 48.08
N THR A 105 -9.04 -34.16 47.89
CA THR A 105 -10.54 -34.12 47.76
C THR A 105 -10.95 -33.67 46.37
N TYR A 106 -12.14 -34.08 45.93
CA TYR A 106 -12.73 -33.63 44.68
C TYR A 106 -12.78 -32.09 44.58
N GLN A 107 -13.17 -31.41 45.65
CA GLN A 107 -13.28 -29.95 45.69
C GLN A 107 -11.92 -29.27 45.49
N ALA A 108 -10.84 -29.79 46.16
CA ALA A 108 -9.52 -29.22 46.01
C ALA A 108 -8.96 -29.46 44.59
N LEU A 109 -9.11 -30.66 44.03
CA LEU A 109 -8.69 -31.00 42.68
C LEU A 109 -9.47 -30.20 41.63
N HIS A 110 -10.78 -30.05 41.80
CA HIS A 110 -11.61 -29.27 40.89
C HIS A 110 -11.18 -27.78 40.90
N ALA A 111 -10.99 -27.17 42.07
CA ALA A 111 -10.54 -25.79 42.16
C ALA A 111 -9.14 -25.57 41.55
N ALA A 112 -8.24 -26.54 41.72
CA ALA A 112 -6.91 -26.46 41.10
C ALA A 112 -6.97 -26.62 39.56
N ALA A 113 -7.75 -27.58 39.06
CA ALA A 113 -7.96 -27.78 37.62
C ALA A 113 -8.66 -26.58 37.00
N ASP A 114 -9.67 -26.04 37.64
CA ASP A 114 -10.42 -24.86 37.16
C ASP A 114 -9.52 -23.62 37.12
N THR A 115 -8.65 -23.42 38.11
CA THR A 115 -7.65 -22.33 38.08
C THR A 115 -6.70 -22.48 36.90
N ALA A 116 -6.23 -23.69 36.61
CA ALA A 116 -5.36 -23.96 35.45
C ALA A 116 -6.11 -23.70 34.11
N ARG A 117 -7.37 -24.12 34.02
CA ARG A 117 -8.27 -23.86 32.88
C ARG A 117 -8.51 -22.36 32.66
N LEU A 118 -8.77 -21.61 33.73
CA LEU A 118 -8.97 -20.15 33.66
C LEU A 118 -7.68 -19.41 33.22
N SER A 119 -6.52 -19.86 33.71
CA SER A 119 -5.23 -19.34 33.28
C SER A 119 -5.03 -19.60 31.77
N LEU A 120 -5.35 -20.80 31.30
CA LEU A 120 -5.28 -21.14 29.87
C LEU A 120 -6.22 -20.26 29.02
N LYS A 121 -7.44 -20.03 29.51
CA LYS A 121 -8.40 -19.14 28.83
C LYS A 121 -7.87 -17.71 28.66
N SER A 122 -7.09 -17.21 29.61
CA SER A 122 -6.43 -15.89 29.50
C SER A 122 -5.22 -15.89 28.56
N GLN A 123 -4.61 -17.06 28.29
CA GLN A 123 -3.44 -17.23 27.44
C GLN A 123 -3.76 -17.60 25.97
N GLY A 124 -5.00 -17.61 25.57
CA GLY A 124 -5.41 -17.88 24.19
C GLY A 124 -6.34 -19.05 23.96
N ARG A 125 -6.75 -19.81 25.00
CA ARG A 125 -7.67 -20.98 24.94
C ARG A 125 -7.08 -22.15 24.13
N ASP A 126 -7.95 -23.10 23.79
CA ASP A 126 -7.66 -24.24 22.88
C ASP A 126 -6.41 -25.03 23.28
N GLY A 127 -6.44 -25.63 24.49
CA GLY A 127 -5.32 -26.42 24.96
C GLY A 127 -5.54 -27.04 26.35
N ALA A 128 -4.49 -27.63 26.91
CA ALA A 128 -4.49 -28.25 28.23
C ALA A 128 -3.41 -27.64 29.13
N ALA A 129 -3.76 -27.32 30.38
CA ALA A 129 -2.84 -26.83 31.38
C ALA A 129 -2.86 -27.70 32.64
N LEU A 130 -1.69 -28.03 33.16
CA LEU A 130 -1.54 -28.69 34.48
C LEU A 130 -1.63 -27.64 35.58
N ALA A 131 -2.35 -27.95 36.64
CA ALA A 131 -2.41 -27.12 37.85
C ALA A 131 -1.01 -26.89 38.44
N ALA A 132 -0.75 -25.69 38.92
CA ALA A 132 0.47 -25.40 39.67
C ALA A 132 0.44 -26.09 41.07
N LEU A 133 1.57 -26.57 41.52
CA LEU A 133 1.71 -27.05 42.90
C LEU A 133 1.28 -25.97 43.89
N PRO A 134 0.53 -26.28 44.97
CA PRO A 134 0.08 -25.27 45.89
C PRO A 134 1.25 -24.60 46.59
N ALA A 135 1.60 -23.40 46.16
CA ALA A 135 2.42 -22.50 46.92
C ALA A 135 1.66 -22.11 48.21
N GLN A 136 2.35 -22.09 49.36
CA GLN A 136 1.76 -21.65 50.64
C GLN A 136 1.50 -20.14 50.64
N GLU A 137 0.60 -19.66 49.82
CA GLU A 137 0.07 -18.29 49.90
C GLU A 137 -1.38 -18.26 49.48
N THR A 138 -2.20 -17.60 50.27
CA THR A 138 -3.62 -17.28 49.98
C THR A 138 -3.76 -16.64 48.61
N PRO A 139 -4.67 -17.10 47.72
CA PRO A 139 -4.87 -16.50 46.43
C PRO A 139 -5.47 -15.10 46.58
N HIS A 140 -4.60 -14.08 46.55
CA HIS A 140 -5.07 -12.72 46.33
C HIS A 140 -5.75 -12.69 44.95
N ARG A 141 -7.06 -12.50 44.87
CA ARG A 141 -7.76 -12.26 43.63
C ARG A 141 -7.12 -11.04 42.94
N ARG A 142 -6.50 -11.26 41.78
CA ARG A 142 -5.93 -10.18 40.97
C ARG A 142 -7.08 -9.47 40.26
N LEU A 143 -6.94 -8.16 40.05
CA LEU A 143 -7.85 -7.39 39.19
C LEU A 143 -7.82 -7.92 37.76
N ASP A 144 -8.97 -8.08 37.12
CA ASP A 144 -9.09 -8.41 35.70
C ASP A 144 -9.06 -7.12 34.84
N ILE A 145 -7.88 -6.53 34.75
CA ILE A 145 -7.65 -5.24 34.08
C ILE A 145 -7.66 -5.38 32.54
N GLU A 146 -7.53 -6.60 32.02
CA GLU A 146 -7.54 -6.85 30.58
C GLU A 146 -8.93 -7.05 29.99
N ARG A 147 -9.94 -6.95 30.84
CA ARG A 147 -11.35 -7.14 30.45
C ARG A 147 -11.81 -6.07 29.45
N PHE A 148 -12.50 -6.53 28.40
CA PHE A 148 -13.16 -5.66 27.42
C PHE A 148 -14.55 -5.25 27.92
N ALA A 149 -14.85 -3.93 27.91
CA ALA A 149 -16.17 -3.41 28.22
C ALA A 149 -16.39 -2.02 27.62
N GLY A 150 -17.64 -1.64 27.40
CA GLY A 150 -18.04 -0.28 27.01
C GLY A 150 -17.82 0.06 25.53
N ARG A 151 -17.78 -0.95 24.63
CA ARG A 151 -17.58 -0.77 23.18
C ARG A 151 -18.52 -1.68 22.38
N GLY A 152 -19.76 -1.81 22.85
CA GLY A 152 -20.70 -2.76 22.25
C GLY A 152 -21.12 -2.41 20.82
N GLU A 153 -21.33 -1.13 20.54
CA GLU A 153 -21.76 -0.64 19.22
C GLU A 153 -20.62 -0.74 18.20
N GLU A 154 -19.42 -0.36 18.60
CA GLU A 154 -18.24 -0.42 17.75
C GLU A 154 -17.88 -1.88 17.43
N LEU A 155 -17.95 -2.77 18.44
CA LEU A 155 -17.73 -4.20 18.22
C LEU A 155 -18.82 -4.80 17.31
N ALA A 156 -20.08 -4.46 17.52
CA ALA A 156 -21.19 -4.91 16.67
C ALA A 156 -21.00 -4.46 15.21
N SER A 157 -20.48 -3.24 14.99
CA SER A 157 -20.16 -2.73 13.66
C SER A 157 -19.05 -3.54 13.01
N LEU A 158 -17.97 -3.84 13.75
CA LEU A 158 -16.87 -4.68 13.24
C LEU A 158 -17.32 -6.10 12.93
N VAL A 159 -18.14 -6.71 13.78
CA VAL A 159 -18.69 -8.07 13.56
C VAL A 159 -19.60 -8.07 12.33
N ARG A 160 -20.39 -7.02 12.12
CA ARG A 160 -21.19 -6.87 10.89
C ARG A 160 -20.30 -6.80 9.65
N TYR A 161 -19.23 -5.98 9.64
CA TYR A 161 -18.30 -5.90 8.51
C TYR A 161 -17.56 -7.23 8.27
N LEU A 162 -17.23 -7.96 9.33
CA LEU A 162 -16.73 -9.34 9.20
C LEU A 162 -17.77 -10.25 8.53
N GLY A 163 -19.05 -10.16 8.91
CA GLY A 163 -20.14 -10.91 8.28
C GLY A 163 -20.27 -10.60 6.79
N GLU A 164 -20.22 -9.32 6.40
CA GLU A 164 -20.22 -8.88 5.00
C GLU A 164 -19.02 -9.45 4.23
N SER A 165 -17.84 -9.46 4.85
CA SER A 165 -16.63 -10.00 4.23
C SER A 165 -16.69 -11.50 4.03
N VAL A 166 -17.24 -12.26 4.97
CA VAL A 166 -17.36 -13.72 4.87
C VAL A 166 -18.22 -14.15 3.69
N ILE A 167 -19.23 -13.35 3.32
CA ILE A 167 -20.10 -13.61 2.16
C ILE A 167 -19.56 -13.03 0.85
N GLY A 168 -18.31 -12.52 0.83
CA GLY A 168 -17.64 -12.06 -0.38
C GLY A 168 -17.80 -10.56 -0.66
N THR A 169 -18.08 -9.75 0.35
CA THR A 169 -18.06 -8.29 0.23
C THR A 169 -16.90 -7.75 1.05
N PRO A 170 -15.71 -7.53 0.46
CA PRO A 170 -14.52 -7.11 1.19
C PRO A 170 -14.73 -5.75 1.88
N ARG A 171 -14.08 -5.56 3.03
CA ARG A 171 -14.13 -4.30 3.79
C ARG A 171 -12.75 -3.91 4.29
N ALA A 172 -12.46 -2.61 4.23
CA ALA A 172 -11.30 -1.97 4.85
C ALA A 172 -11.81 -0.99 5.90
N VAL A 173 -11.53 -1.24 7.17
CA VAL A 173 -12.09 -0.49 8.30
C VAL A 173 -10.98 0.21 9.07
N ALA A 174 -10.99 1.55 9.08
CA ALA A 174 -10.11 2.35 9.91
C ALA A 174 -10.73 2.55 11.30
N ILE A 175 -9.97 2.25 12.34
CA ILE A 175 -10.37 2.38 13.74
C ILE A 175 -9.50 3.48 14.35
N LEU A 176 -10.13 4.63 14.59
CA LEU A 176 -9.46 5.85 15.07
C LEU A 176 -9.69 6.00 16.58
N GLY A 177 -8.67 6.37 17.31
CA GLY A 177 -8.80 6.64 18.73
C GLY A 177 -7.57 7.31 19.32
N GLU A 178 -7.72 7.94 20.48
CA GLU A 178 -6.59 8.45 21.24
C GLU A 178 -5.67 7.31 21.72
N ALA A 179 -4.42 7.65 22.04
CA ALA A 179 -3.51 6.69 22.65
C ALA A 179 -4.14 6.06 23.91
N GLY A 180 -4.23 4.73 23.90
CA GLY A 180 -4.89 4.01 25.00
C GLY A 180 -6.42 3.91 24.94
N ALA A 181 -7.08 4.40 23.89
CA ALA A 181 -8.53 4.27 23.68
C ALA A 181 -9.00 2.81 23.50
N GLY A 182 -8.07 1.89 23.19
CA GLY A 182 -8.34 0.45 23.07
C GLY A 182 -8.58 -0.03 21.65
N THR A 183 -8.08 0.65 20.62
CA THR A 183 -8.22 0.28 19.20
C THR A 183 -7.76 -1.15 18.93
N ALA A 184 -6.54 -1.51 19.31
CA ALA A 184 -6.00 -2.86 19.17
C ALA A 184 -6.76 -3.91 20.02
N THR A 185 -7.29 -3.51 21.21
CA THR A 185 -8.08 -4.39 22.05
C THR A 185 -9.43 -4.71 21.41
N LEU A 186 -10.08 -3.71 20.79
CA LEU A 186 -11.32 -3.90 20.05
C LEU A 186 -11.15 -4.89 18.89
N VAL A 187 -10.06 -4.73 18.09
CA VAL A 187 -9.79 -5.63 16.95
C VAL A 187 -9.56 -7.07 17.42
N ARG A 188 -8.87 -7.27 18.54
CA ARG A 188 -8.66 -8.62 19.11
C ARG A 188 -9.97 -9.32 19.49
N GLN A 189 -11.03 -8.56 19.79
CA GLN A 189 -12.35 -9.18 20.05
C GLN A 189 -12.96 -9.86 18.83
N LEU A 190 -12.45 -9.59 17.62
CA LEU A 190 -12.84 -10.32 16.41
C LEU A 190 -12.26 -11.75 16.34
N GLU A 191 -11.16 -12.05 17.05
CA GLU A 191 -10.48 -13.33 16.92
C GLU A 191 -11.39 -14.53 17.17
N PRO A 192 -12.25 -14.56 18.20
CA PRO A 192 -13.21 -15.64 18.41
C PRO A 192 -14.22 -15.77 17.27
N GLU A 193 -14.72 -14.63 16.77
CA GLU A 193 -15.68 -14.59 15.67
C GLU A 193 -15.10 -15.11 14.35
N VAL A 194 -13.84 -14.73 14.08
CA VAL A 194 -13.09 -15.20 12.90
C VAL A 194 -12.87 -16.69 12.97
N ARG A 195 -12.46 -17.23 14.14
CA ARG A 195 -12.24 -18.67 14.36
C ARG A 195 -13.53 -19.47 14.20
N LEU A 196 -14.66 -19.00 14.77
CA LEU A 196 -15.96 -19.64 14.62
C LEU A 196 -16.37 -19.80 13.15
N ARG A 197 -16.01 -18.83 12.30
CA ARG A 197 -16.27 -18.86 10.86
C ARG A 197 -15.20 -19.60 10.04
N GLY A 198 -14.28 -20.30 10.72
CA GLY A 198 -13.18 -21.03 10.07
C GLY A 198 -12.12 -20.13 9.43
N GLY A 199 -12.11 -18.83 9.77
CA GLY A 199 -11.20 -17.84 9.26
C GLY A 199 -9.87 -17.77 10.00
N SER A 200 -8.99 -16.88 9.54
CA SER A 200 -7.70 -16.56 10.17
C SER A 200 -7.57 -15.06 10.36
N LEU A 201 -7.02 -14.66 11.53
CA LEU A 201 -6.66 -13.28 11.81
C LEU A 201 -5.14 -13.18 11.89
N VAL A 202 -4.54 -12.28 11.09
CA VAL A 202 -3.11 -12.04 11.06
C VAL A 202 -2.83 -10.56 11.29
N VAL A 203 -1.84 -10.26 12.14
CA VAL A 203 -1.51 -8.89 12.55
C VAL A 203 -0.17 -8.49 11.96
N GLY A 204 -0.12 -7.35 11.29
CA GLY A 204 1.11 -6.62 10.95
C GLY A 204 1.13 -5.30 11.71
N ARG A 205 2.31 -4.88 12.16
CA ARG A 205 2.47 -3.68 12.95
C ARG A 205 3.47 -2.72 12.33
N SER A 206 3.09 -1.46 12.23
CA SER A 206 4.00 -0.36 11.91
C SER A 206 4.69 0.15 13.18
N ARG A 207 5.91 0.67 13.04
CA ARG A 207 6.71 1.17 14.17
C ARG A 207 7.12 2.62 13.97
N GLU A 208 7.20 3.35 15.06
CA GLU A 208 7.69 4.72 15.06
C GLU A 208 9.22 4.75 14.90
N HIS A 209 9.70 5.06 13.68
CA HIS A 209 11.12 5.26 13.39
C HIS A 209 11.33 6.45 12.45
N ARG A 210 12.51 7.10 12.51
CA ARG A 210 12.86 8.21 11.60
C ARG A 210 12.90 7.79 10.14
N VAL A 211 13.40 6.58 9.88
CA VAL A 211 13.32 5.94 8.56
C VAL A 211 12.56 4.65 8.74
N ARG A 212 11.45 4.51 8.03
CA ARG A 212 10.53 3.39 8.15
C ARG A 212 11.01 2.21 7.31
N GLU A 213 10.88 1.01 7.85
CA GLU A 213 11.21 -0.21 7.11
C GLU A 213 10.28 -0.37 5.90
N PRO A 214 10.84 -0.59 4.68
CA PRO A 214 10.02 -0.76 3.49
C PRO A 214 9.03 -1.92 3.63
N TYR A 215 7.75 -1.65 3.37
CA TYR A 215 6.67 -2.65 3.49
C TYR A 215 6.60 -3.34 4.87
N GLY A 216 7.06 -2.71 5.94
CA GLY A 216 7.26 -3.37 7.24
C GLY A 216 6.00 -4.04 7.78
N VAL A 217 4.83 -3.41 7.66
CA VAL A 217 3.55 -3.98 8.07
C VAL A 217 3.17 -5.20 7.22
N TRP A 218 3.44 -5.17 5.90
CA TRP A 218 3.09 -6.24 4.97
C TRP A 218 4.05 -7.42 5.04
N SER A 219 5.35 -7.16 5.24
CA SER A 219 6.35 -8.22 5.42
C SER A 219 5.99 -9.12 6.60
N SER A 220 5.60 -8.52 7.73
CA SER A 220 5.16 -9.27 8.92
C SER A 220 3.84 -10.01 8.70
N LEU A 221 2.86 -9.40 7.99
CA LEU A 221 1.60 -10.04 7.62
C LEU A 221 1.82 -11.24 6.71
N ILE A 222 2.57 -11.10 5.63
CA ILE A 222 2.83 -12.17 4.66
C ILE A 222 3.60 -13.32 5.32
N ALA A 223 4.60 -13.00 6.16
CA ALA A 223 5.29 -14.02 6.97
C ALA A 223 4.33 -14.76 7.93
N GLY A 224 3.34 -14.06 8.48
CA GLY A 224 2.27 -14.64 9.27
C GLY A 224 1.35 -15.55 8.46
N LEU A 225 0.94 -15.11 7.28
CA LEU A 225 0.12 -15.88 6.34
C LEU A 225 0.84 -17.13 5.84
N HIS A 226 2.17 -17.03 5.62
CA HIS A 226 2.99 -18.15 5.15
C HIS A 226 3.05 -19.32 6.16
N ARG A 227 2.85 -19.04 7.43
CA ARG A 227 2.78 -20.09 8.49
C ARG A 227 1.45 -20.85 8.51
N LEU A 228 0.46 -20.39 7.76
CA LEU A 228 -0.82 -21.11 7.64
C LEU A 228 -0.64 -22.42 6.83
N PRO A 229 -1.32 -23.51 7.22
CA PRO A 229 -1.14 -24.84 6.58
C PRO A 229 -1.46 -24.86 5.08
N ASP A 230 -2.31 -23.96 4.64
CA ASP A 230 -2.83 -23.82 3.27
C ASP A 230 -2.33 -22.54 2.59
N ALA A 231 -1.18 -22.01 3.00
CA ALA A 231 -0.54 -20.88 2.35
C ALA A 231 -0.33 -21.15 0.85
N PRO A 232 -0.57 -20.17 -0.04
CA PRO A 232 -0.37 -20.32 -1.47
C PRO A 232 1.07 -20.68 -1.80
N ARG A 233 1.25 -21.62 -2.72
CA ARG A 233 2.56 -21.96 -3.29
C ARG A 233 2.61 -21.43 -4.71
N GLY A 234 3.68 -20.72 -5.05
CA GLY A 234 3.83 -20.16 -6.39
C GLY A 234 5.25 -19.63 -6.60
N PRO A 235 5.61 -19.34 -7.86
CA PRO A 235 6.86 -18.69 -8.19
C PRO A 235 6.76 -17.19 -7.88
N TRP A 236 6.87 -16.84 -6.60
CA TRP A 236 6.83 -15.46 -6.12
C TRP A 236 8.16 -14.77 -6.46
N ARG A 237 8.20 -14.07 -7.60
CA ARG A 237 9.45 -13.51 -8.16
C ARG A 237 9.91 -12.23 -7.47
N GLU A 238 8.97 -11.39 -7.01
CA GLU A 238 9.26 -10.14 -6.31
C GLU A 238 9.02 -10.28 -4.81
N LEU A 239 7.97 -10.98 -4.43
CA LEU A 239 7.55 -11.13 -3.04
C LEU A 239 8.60 -11.79 -2.15
N HIS A 240 9.46 -12.66 -2.69
CA HIS A 240 10.56 -13.28 -1.94
C HIS A 240 11.62 -12.26 -1.46
N HIS A 241 11.70 -11.08 -2.11
CA HIS A 241 12.58 -10.00 -1.64
C HIS A 241 12.08 -9.36 -0.34
N LEU A 242 10.77 -9.41 -0.08
CA LEU A 242 10.17 -8.97 1.19
C LEU A 242 10.17 -10.07 2.23
N VAL A 243 9.90 -11.32 1.83
CA VAL A 243 9.79 -12.47 2.73
C VAL A 243 10.66 -13.60 2.17
N PRO A 244 11.93 -13.70 2.59
CA PRO A 244 12.88 -14.70 2.07
C PRO A 244 12.41 -16.15 2.18
N ALA A 245 11.54 -16.47 3.15
CA ALA A 245 10.94 -17.79 3.31
C ALA A 245 10.09 -18.24 2.12
N LEU A 246 9.71 -17.33 1.22
CA LEU A 246 8.96 -17.59 -0.01
C LEU A 246 9.85 -17.88 -1.22
N ALA A 247 11.18 -17.84 -1.06
CA ALA A 247 12.11 -18.15 -2.13
C ALA A 247 11.94 -19.61 -2.57
N GLY A 248 11.47 -19.82 -3.80
CA GLY A 248 11.46 -21.10 -4.49
C GLY A 248 12.81 -21.43 -5.11
N GLU A 249 12.88 -22.47 -5.95
CA GLU A 249 14.09 -22.74 -6.73
C GLU A 249 14.45 -21.55 -7.62
N PRO A 250 15.74 -21.17 -7.71
CA PRO A 250 16.16 -19.99 -8.47
C PRO A 250 15.73 -20.14 -9.93
N SER A 251 14.86 -19.25 -10.37
CA SER A 251 14.48 -19.15 -11.78
C SER A 251 15.66 -18.64 -12.59
N THR A 252 16.13 -19.43 -13.55
CA THR A 252 17.24 -19.08 -14.46
C THR A 252 16.87 -18.02 -15.52
N SER A 253 15.68 -17.47 -15.49
CA SER A 253 15.29 -16.42 -16.43
C SER A 253 15.83 -15.08 -15.94
N GLY A 254 16.84 -14.57 -16.63
CA GLY A 254 17.54 -13.31 -16.39
C GLY A 254 16.72 -12.06 -16.70
N ALA A 255 15.48 -11.97 -16.21
CA ALA A 255 14.71 -10.75 -16.27
C ALA A 255 15.32 -9.73 -15.27
N ARG A 256 16.16 -8.84 -15.78
CA ARG A 256 16.87 -7.78 -15.05
C ARG A 256 15.94 -6.68 -14.49
N TRP A 257 14.64 -6.73 -14.76
CA TRP A 257 13.69 -5.66 -14.43
C TRP A 257 12.44 -6.23 -13.78
N GLY A 258 12.44 -6.29 -12.44
CA GLY A 258 11.21 -6.33 -11.65
C GLY A 258 10.54 -4.95 -11.68
N SER A 259 9.27 -4.86 -11.28
CA SER A 259 8.60 -3.57 -11.14
C SER A 259 7.82 -3.51 -9.84
N LYS A 260 7.65 -2.30 -9.32
CA LYS A 260 6.83 -2.03 -8.14
C LYS A 260 5.43 -2.66 -8.27
N TYR A 261 4.80 -2.53 -9.44
CA TYR A 261 3.45 -3.03 -9.66
C TYR A 261 3.37 -4.55 -9.66
N ARG A 262 4.41 -5.25 -10.16
CA ARG A 262 4.48 -6.70 -10.04
C ARG A 262 4.54 -7.14 -8.58
N LEU A 263 5.31 -6.44 -7.75
CA LEU A 263 5.36 -6.71 -6.31
C LEU A 263 3.98 -6.49 -5.66
N LEU A 264 3.30 -5.39 -6.00
CA LEU A 264 1.96 -5.10 -5.50
C LEU A 264 0.94 -6.19 -5.94
N ASP A 265 0.99 -6.60 -7.21
CA ASP A 265 0.15 -7.68 -7.74
C ASP A 265 0.44 -9.02 -7.06
N GLU A 266 1.71 -9.40 -6.87
CA GLU A 266 2.09 -10.64 -6.17
C GLU A 266 1.60 -10.63 -4.72
N ILE A 267 1.66 -9.48 -4.02
CA ILE A 267 1.09 -9.33 -2.68
C ILE A 267 -0.42 -9.53 -2.72
N ALA A 268 -1.12 -8.87 -3.64
CA ALA A 268 -2.57 -9.00 -3.79
C ALA A 268 -2.99 -10.44 -4.15
N GLU A 269 -2.28 -11.10 -5.08
CA GLU A 269 -2.52 -12.50 -5.45
C GLU A 269 -2.27 -13.46 -4.29
N TYR A 270 -1.23 -13.22 -3.50
CA TYR A 270 -0.93 -14.02 -2.32
C TYR A 270 -2.06 -13.95 -1.29
N ILE A 271 -2.53 -12.73 -1.00
CA ILE A 271 -3.67 -12.49 -0.09
C ILE A 271 -4.94 -13.13 -0.64
N ARG A 272 -5.22 -12.94 -1.93
CA ARG A 272 -6.36 -13.55 -2.63
C ARG A 272 -6.34 -15.07 -2.53
N GLY A 273 -5.18 -15.69 -2.73
CA GLY A 273 -5.01 -17.14 -2.63
C GLY A 273 -5.32 -17.70 -1.23
N VAL A 274 -5.09 -16.92 -0.16
CA VAL A 274 -5.51 -17.28 1.21
C VAL A 274 -7.02 -17.03 1.40
N ALA A 275 -7.52 -15.86 0.98
CA ALA A 275 -8.91 -15.45 1.15
C ALA A 275 -9.91 -16.35 0.40
N GLN A 276 -9.51 -16.97 -0.72
CA GLN A 276 -10.31 -17.95 -1.44
C GLN A 276 -10.53 -19.23 -0.63
N ARG A 277 -9.59 -19.61 0.22
CA ARG A 277 -9.63 -20.87 1.00
C ARG A 277 -10.35 -20.71 2.33
N ARG A 278 -10.24 -19.54 2.96
CA ARG A 278 -10.83 -19.21 4.26
C ARG A 278 -11.12 -17.73 4.39
N PRO A 279 -12.10 -17.30 5.20
CA PRO A 279 -12.24 -15.91 5.58
C PRO A 279 -10.96 -15.37 6.23
N LEU A 280 -10.52 -14.19 5.80
CA LEU A 280 -9.25 -13.61 6.24
C LEU A 280 -9.47 -12.24 6.87
N VAL A 281 -8.90 -12.05 8.05
CA VAL A 281 -8.82 -10.74 8.69
C VAL A 281 -7.36 -10.33 8.76
N LEU A 282 -7.01 -9.25 8.08
CA LEU A 282 -5.70 -8.61 8.16
C LEU A 282 -5.80 -7.41 9.10
N VAL A 283 -4.95 -7.38 10.11
CA VAL A 283 -4.86 -6.26 11.04
C VAL A 283 -3.60 -5.47 10.74
N LEU A 284 -3.78 -4.22 10.31
CA LEU A 284 -2.71 -3.26 10.10
C LEU A 284 -2.65 -2.34 11.32
N ASP A 285 -1.77 -2.63 12.28
CA ASP A 285 -1.71 -1.93 13.56
C ASP A 285 -0.80 -0.69 13.49
N GLU A 286 -1.27 0.43 14.04
CA GLU A 286 -0.57 1.72 14.10
C GLU A 286 -0.17 2.29 12.72
N MET A 287 -1.11 2.33 11.79
CA MET A 287 -0.90 2.77 10.41
C MET A 287 -0.43 4.21 10.25
N GLN A 288 -0.56 5.06 11.26
CA GLN A 288 0.06 6.40 11.25
C GLN A 288 1.59 6.35 11.12
N TRP A 289 2.21 5.21 11.41
CA TRP A 289 3.66 4.97 11.31
C TRP A 289 4.05 4.19 10.06
N ALA A 290 3.08 3.80 9.21
CA ALA A 290 3.36 3.03 8.01
C ALA A 290 4.22 3.82 7.01
N ASP A 291 5.09 3.13 6.29
CA ASP A 291 5.86 3.69 5.19
C ASP A 291 4.99 3.91 3.95
N VAL A 292 5.43 4.77 3.04
CA VAL A 292 4.71 5.11 1.80
C VAL A 292 4.38 3.87 0.98
N ALA A 293 5.33 2.94 0.85
CA ALA A 293 5.15 1.74 0.05
C ALA A 293 4.08 0.81 0.67
N SER A 294 3.95 0.80 2.00
CA SER A 294 2.86 0.09 2.69
C SER A 294 1.48 0.67 2.39
N TRP A 295 1.36 1.98 2.25
CA TRP A 295 0.13 2.63 1.81
C TRP A 295 -0.22 2.30 0.36
N ASP A 296 0.77 2.26 -0.54
CA ASP A 296 0.58 1.89 -1.94
C ASP A 296 0.03 0.46 -2.08
N VAL A 297 0.52 -0.50 -1.25
CA VAL A 297 -0.05 -1.86 -1.20
C VAL A 297 -1.50 -1.84 -0.74
N LEU A 298 -1.81 -1.10 0.33
CA LEU A 298 -3.17 -1.02 0.86
C LEU A 298 -4.15 -0.47 -0.16
N GLU A 299 -3.78 0.60 -0.83
CA GLU A 299 -4.57 1.21 -1.89
C GLU A 299 -4.80 0.23 -3.05
N HIS A 300 -3.73 -0.42 -3.53
CA HIS A 300 -3.79 -1.41 -4.58
C HIS A 300 -4.70 -2.60 -4.23
N VAL A 301 -4.59 -3.13 -3.01
CA VAL A 301 -5.44 -4.22 -2.51
C VAL A 301 -6.91 -3.78 -2.43
N CYS A 302 -7.19 -2.55 -1.94
CA CYS A 302 -8.55 -2.02 -1.87
C CYS A 302 -9.20 -1.81 -3.24
N GLN A 303 -8.40 -1.52 -4.27
CA GLN A 303 -8.87 -1.35 -5.66
C GLN A 303 -9.10 -2.68 -6.38
N GLN A 304 -8.30 -3.70 -6.06
CA GLN A 304 -8.29 -4.99 -6.76
C GLN A 304 -9.35 -6.00 -6.25
N PHE A 305 -9.91 -5.78 -5.06
CA PHE A 305 -10.75 -6.76 -4.38
C PHE A 305 -12.22 -6.37 -4.42
N GLU A 306 -13.04 -7.24 -5.05
CA GLU A 306 -14.49 -7.03 -5.21
C GLU A 306 -15.32 -8.14 -4.53
N HIS A 307 -14.82 -9.37 -4.51
CA HIS A 307 -15.57 -10.55 -4.05
C HIS A 307 -14.80 -11.45 -3.08
N GLU A 308 -13.66 -10.99 -2.59
CA GLU A 308 -12.80 -11.73 -1.68
C GLU A 308 -13.37 -11.72 -0.25
N ARG A 309 -13.20 -12.86 0.46
CA ARG A 309 -13.58 -12.99 1.87
C ARG A 309 -12.54 -12.35 2.79
N LEU A 310 -12.40 -11.01 2.66
CA LEU A 310 -11.34 -10.23 3.29
C LEU A 310 -11.90 -9.07 4.10
N LEU A 311 -11.49 -8.98 5.35
CA LEU A 311 -11.61 -7.79 6.19
C LEU A 311 -10.21 -7.25 6.50
N ILE A 312 -9.95 -5.99 6.17
CA ILE A 312 -8.75 -5.27 6.59
C ILE A 312 -9.14 -4.33 7.73
N ALA A 313 -8.59 -4.53 8.92
CA ALA A 313 -8.80 -3.68 10.08
C ALA A 313 -7.52 -2.86 10.33
N MET A 314 -7.62 -1.55 10.27
CA MET A 314 -6.50 -0.61 10.44
C MET A 314 -6.67 0.16 11.73
N THR A 315 -5.62 0.30 12.55
CA THR A 315 -5.68 1.15 13.74
C THR A 315 -4.89 2.44 13.55
N PHE A 316 -5.42 3.53 14.09
CA PHE A 316 -4.82 4.86 14.03
C PHE A 316 -4.89 5.57 15.38
N ARG A 317 -3.84 6.32 15.72
CA ARG A 317 -3.88 7.30 16.81
C ARG A 317 -4.27 8.67 16.26
N THR A 318 -5.25 9.31 16.90
CA THR A 318 -5.74 10.61 16.46
C THR A 318 -4.78 11.75 16.76
N GLU A 319 -3.95 11.64 17.82
CA GLU A 319 -3.00 12.67 18.22
C GLU A 319 -1.71 12.67 17.38
N ALA A 320 -1.33 11.52 16.85
CA ALA A 320 -0.13 11.34 16.05
C ALA A 320 -0.43 11.54 14.55
N ALA A 321 -0.95 12.71 14.19
CA ALA A 321 -1.29 12.99 12.79
C ALA A 321 -0.04 13.36 11.98
N TYR A 322 0.63 12.37 11.39
CA TYR A 322 1.48 12.65 10.24
C TYR A 322 0.60 13.09 9.07
N ALA A 323 0.89 14.25 8.50
CA ALA A 323 0.11 14.83 7.41
C ALA A 323 -0.10 13.82 6.26
N GLU A 324 0.94 13.08 5.91
CA GLU A 324 0.92 12.05 4.87
C GLU A 324 -0.07 10.90 5.19
N ALA A 325 -0.08 10.39 6.43
CA ALA A 325 -1.00 9.32 6.81
C ALA A 325 -2.47 9.80 6.82
N VAL A 326 -2.69 11.08 7.15
CA VAL A 326 -4.02 11.69 7.09
C VAL A 326 -4.48 11.84 5.64
N GLU A 327 -3.61 12.32 4.76
CA GLU A 327 -3.87 12.48 3.33
C GLU A 327 -4.21 11.14 2.67
N ARG A 328 -3.34 10.13 2.84
CA ARG A 328 -3.56 8.77 2.31
C ARG A 328 -4.84 8.13 2.83
N ARG A 329 -5.15 8.30 4.11
CA ARG A 329 -6.42 7.83 4.66
C ARG A 329 -7.63 8.54 4.04
N GLN A 330 -7.54 9.86 3.79
CA GLN A 330 -8.58 10.60 3.10
C GLN A 330 -8.78 10.13 1.66
N GLU A 331 -7.73 9.77 0.94
CA GLU A 331 -7.82 9.19 -0.40
C GLU A 331 -8.61 7.88 -0.39
N LEU A 332 -8.39 7.01 0.62
CA LEU A 332 -9.14 5.76 0.79
C LEU A 332 -10.65 5.96 1.02
N THR A 333 -11.08 7.14 1.51
CA THR A 333 -12.54 7.40 1.71
C THR A 333 -13.34 7.37 0.41
N ARG A 334 -12.67 7.52 -0.73
CA ARG A 334 -13.29 7.39 -2.07
C ARG A 334 -13.58 5.94 -2.46
N SER A 335 -12.96 4.98 -1.79
CA SER A 335 -13.17 3.55 -2.07
C SER A 335 -14.47 3.04 -1.46
N ALA A 336 -15.26 2.27 -2.24
CA ALA A 336 -16.52 1.68 -1.81
C ALA A 336 -16.35 0.67 -0.66
N VAL A 337 -15.17 0.08 -0.51
CA VAL A 337 -14.87 -0.91 0.55
C VAL A 337 -14.48 -0.28 1.88
N TYR A 338 -14.12 1.00 1.90
CA TYR A 338 -13.60 1.69 3.08
C TYR A 338 -14.70 2.13 4.06
N ARG A 339 -14.44 1.99 5.36
CA ARG A 339 -15.30 2.43 6.46
C ARG A 339 -14.45 2.96 7.62
N GLU A 340 -15.04 3.82 8.47
CA GLU A 340 -14.39 4.34 9.69
C GLU A 340 -15.19 4.03 10.94
N ILE A 341 -14.48 3.75 12.03
CA ILE A 341 -15.01 3.64 13.38
C ILE A 341 -14.14 4.53 14.28
N THR A 342 -14.74 5.52 14.92
CA THR A 342 -14.04 6.36 15.89
C THR A 342 -14.35 5.91 17.31
N LEU A 343 -13.31 5.71 18.12
CA LEU A 343 -13.44 5.34 19.52
C LEU A 343 -13.36 6.59 20.41
N PRO A 344 -14.47 7.09 20.94
CA PRO A 344 -14.43 8.16 21.93
C PRO A 344 -13.87 7.64 23.26
N ARG A 345 -13.57 8.52 24.20
CA ARG A 345 -13.30 8.13 25.59
C ARG A 345 -14.51 7.39 26.17
N LEU A 346 -14.29 6.47 27.10
CA LEU A 346 -15.40 5.79 27.79
C LEU A 346 -16.30 6.79 28.51
N THR A 347 -17.61 6.61 28.40
CA THR A 347 -18.54 7.38 29.22
C THR A 347 -18.37 7.00 30.70
N ARG A 348 -18.89 7.82 31.61
CA ARG A 348 -18.83 7.51 33.02
C ARG A 348 -19.53 6.17 33.37
N GLU A 349 -20.60 5.83 32.65
CA GLU A 349 -21.29 4.58 32.80
C GLU A 349 -20.48 3.38 32.27
N ASP A 350 -19.80 3.56 31.13
CA ASP A 350 -18.92 2.53 30.59
C ASP A 350 -17.71 2.30 31.48
N ALA A 351 -17.12 3.37 32.02
CA ALA A 351 -16.05 3.29 32.98
C ALA A 351 -16.48 2.56 34.26
N LYS A 352 -17.74 2.80 34.74
CA LYS A 352 -18.31 2.07 35.88
C LYS A 352 -18.42 0.59 35.56
N ARG A 353 -19.01 0.22 34.43
CA ARG A 353 -19.13 -1.19 33.97
C ARG A 353 -17.78 -1.87 33.84
N TRP A 354 -16.81 -1.14 33.32
CA TRP A 354 -15.43 -1.64 33.18
C TRP A 354 -14.79 -1.91 34.56
N LEU A 355 -14.90 -0.95 35.49
CA LEU A 355 -14.38 -1.07 36.86
C LEU A 355 -15.03 -2.22 37.63
N GLU A 356 -16.36 -2.33 37.57
CA GLU A 356 -17.12 -3.42 38.23
C GLU A 356 -16.69 -4.77 37.64
N GLY A 357 -16.49 -4.83 36.33
CA GLY A 357 -15.98 -6.02 35.70
C GLY A 357 -14.54 -6.39 36.13
N ALA A 358 -13.65 -5.39 36.20
CA ALA A 358 -12.28 -5.60 36.69
C ALA A 358 -12.25 -6.08 38.15
N MET A 359 -13.26 -5.71 38.97
CA MET A 359 -13.45 -6.14 40.33
C MET A 359 -14.35 -7.37 40.46
N HIS A 360 -14.49 -8.18 39.44
CA HIS A 360 -15.25 -9.43 39.37
C HIS A 360 -16.76 -9.25 39.69
N GLY A 361 -17.36 -8.15 39.23
CA GLY A 361 -18.76 -7.84 39.37
C GLY A 361 -19.14 -7.13 40.69
N GLN A 362 -18.15 -6.71 41.45
CA GLN A 362 -18.42 -5.91 42.66
C GLN A 362 -18.83 -4.49 42.28
N GLU A 363 -19.91 -4.00 42.90
CA GLU A 363 -20.41 -2.63 42.67
C GLU A 363 -19.37 -1.59 43.14
N VAL A 364 -19.10 -0.61 42.29
CA VAL A 364 -18.13 0.49 42.55
C VAL A 364 -18.89 1.72 43.07
N GLY A 365 -18.51 2.18 44.27
CA GLY A 365 -19.10 3.38 44.88
C GLY A 365 -18.90 4.64 44.05
N ARG A 366 -19.85 5.58 44.13
CA ARG A 366 -19.87 6.84 43.37
C ARG A 366 -18.60 7.69 43.56
N GLU A 367 -18.03 7.68 44.76
CA GLU A 367 -16.84 8.47 45.10
C GLU A 367 -15.59 7.94 44.42
N LEU A 368 -15.36 6.62 44.45
CA LEU A 368 -14.21 5.99 43.78
C LEU A 368 -14.33 6.15 42.26
N LEU A 369 -15.52 5.94 41.70
CA LEU A 369 -15.77 6.17 40.29
C LEU A 369 -15.48 7.62 39.90
N ALA A 370 -15.96 8.60 40.67
CA ALA A 370 -15.74 10.02 40.40
C ALA A 370 -14.25 10.40 40.49
N PHE A 371 -13.51 9.80 41.44
CA PHE A 371 -12.09 9.99 41.61
C PHE A 371 -11.31 9.45 40.39
N ILE A 372 -11.52 8.18 40.04
CA ILE A 372 -10.85 7.56 38.89
C ILE A 372 -11.19 8.30 37.59
N TYR A 373 -12.49 8.60 37.37
CA TYR A 373 -12.93 9.26 36.14
C TYR A 373 -12.33 10.67 35.98
N ARG A 374 -12.22 11.42 37.09
CA ARG A 374 -11.59 12.77 37.08
C ARG A 374 -10.13 12.74 36.64
N HIS A 375 -9.37 11.68 37.04
CA HIS A 375 -7.93 11.55 36.73
C HIS A 375 -7.65 10.91 35.39
N THR A 376 -8.65 10.23 34.81
CA THR A 376 -8.48 9.43 33.57
C THR A 376 -9.31 9.94 32.41
N GLU A 377 -10.31 10.77 32.71
CA GLU A 377 -11.30 11.29 31.75
C GLU A 377 -11.92 10.21 30.87
N GLY A 378 -11.98 8.96 31.37
CA GLY A 378 -12.52 7.83 30.65
C GLY A 378 -11.59 7.14 29.66
N ASN A 379 -10.28 7.45 29.67
CA ASN A 379 -9.32 6.71 28.86
C ASN A 379 -9.04 5.33 29.49
N PRO A 380 -9.31 4.20 28.80
CA PRO A 380 -9.19 2.85 29.35
C PRO A 380 -7.78 2.52 29.89
N LEU A 381 -6.75 2.95 29.16
CA LEU A 381 -5.36 2.73 29.59
C LEU A 381 -5.08 3.44 30.92
N PHE A 382 -5.52 4.68 31.06
CA PHE A 382 -5.31 5.45 32.29
C PHE A 382 -6.10 4.85 33.45
N ILE A 383 -7.34 4.40 33.23
CA ILE A 383 -8.13 3.70 34.23
C ILE A 383 -7.37 2.45 34.73
N ALA A 384 -6.85 1.64 33.81
CA ALA A 384 -6.09 0.44 34.16
C ALA A 384 -4.81 0.78 34.95
N GLN A 385 -4.09 1.83 34.56
CA GLN A 385 -2.87 2.25 35.26
C GLN A 385 -3.18 2.81 36.68
N VAL A 386 -4.22 3.61 36.84
CA VAL A 386 -4.65 4.12 38.13
C VAL A 386 -5.03 2.97 39.07
N LEU A 387 -5.82 2.01 38.59
CA LEU A 387 -6.17 0.83 39.41
C LEU A 387 -4.94 0.03 39.85
N ARG A 388 -4.01 -0.22 38.92
CA ARG A 388 -2.78 -0.91 39.25
C ARG A 388 -1.98 -0.17 40.32
N THR A 389 -1.84 1.14 40.18
CA THR A 389 -1.15 1.98 41.17
C THR A 389 -1.82 1.92 42.52
N LEU A 390 -3.14 1.99 42.60
CA LEU A 390 -3.89 1.88 43.84
C LEU A 390 -3.69 0.52 44.54
N VAL A 391 -3.61 -0.58 43.77
CA VAL A 391 -3.30 -1.91 44.33
C VAL A 391 -1.86 -2.00 44.82
N GLU A 392 -0.94 -1.53 44.01
CA GLU A 392 0.51 -1.53 44.35
C GLU A 392 0.81 -0.67 45.59
N GLU A 393 0.01 0.36 45.84
CA GLU A 393 0.15 1.23 47.04
C GLU A 393 -0.58 0.68 48.27
N GLY A 394 -1.31 -0.43 48.09
CA GLY A 394 -2.15 -0.94 49.16
C GLY A 394 -3.39 -0.07 49.45
N ALA A 395 -3.65 0.90 48.57
CA ALA A 395 -4.83 1.77 48.68
C ALA A 395 -6.10 1.09 48.11
N LEU A 396 -5.95 0.03 47.34
CA LEU A 396 -6.99 -0.86 46.87
C LEU A 396 -6.56 -2.30 47.11
N TRP A 397 -7.29 -3.06 47.91
CA TRP A 397 -6.92 -4.45 48.26
C TRP A 397 -8.14 -5.36 48.28
N HIS A 398 -7.94 -6.66 48.11
CA HIS A 398 -8.97 -7.67 48.29
C HIS A 398 -8.92 -8.25 49.72
N GLY A 399 -10.00 -8.05 50.47
CA GLY A 399 -10.10 -8.54 51.86
C GLY A 399 -11.55 -8.99 52.18
N GLN A 400 -11.67 -10.02 52.97
CA GLN A 400 -12.99 -10.56 53.38
C GLN A 400 -13.93 -10.91 52.20
N GLY A 401 -13.33 -11.40 51.08
CA GLY A 401 -14.10 -11.81 49.89
C GLY A 401 -14.55 -10.68 48.96
N ARG A 402 -14.16 -9.45 49.22
CA ARG A 402 -14.49 -8.28 48.41
C ARG A 402 -13.32 -7.28 48.27
N TRP A 403 -13.37 -6.43 47.26
CA TRP A 403 -12.48 -5.32 47.11
C TRP A 403 -12.80 -4.19 48.07
N GLN A 404 -11.78 -3.66 48.73
CA GLN A 404 -11.83 -2.56 49.71
C GLN A 404 -10.81 -1.50 49.28
N TRP A 405 -11.08 -0.24 49.59
CA TRP A 405 -10.19 0.87 49.26
C TRP A 405 -10.08 1.90 50.37
N THR A 406 -8.95 2.62 50.39
CA THR A 406 -8.76 3.76 51.29
C THR A 406 -9.73 4.87 50.92
N PRO A 407 -10.26 5.65 51.90
CA PRO A 407 -11.15 6.78 51.62
C PRO A 407 -10.56 7.73 50.57
N VAL A 408 -11.37 8.15 49.61
CA VAL A 408 -10.94 8.94 48.41
C VAL A 408 -10.22 10.23 48.83
N SER A 409 -10.58 10.83 49.99
CA SER A 409 -9.95 12.02 50.53
C SER A 409 -8.47 11.85 50.87
N GLU A 410 -8.02 10.61 51.08
CA GLU A 410 -6.65 10.25 51.47
C GLU A 410 -5.82 9.76 50.25
N LEU A 411 -6.47 9.48 49.11
CA LEU A 411 -5.79 9.01 47.92
C LEU A 411 -4.97 10.13 47.26
N ARG A 412 -3.73 9.83 46.91
CA ARG A 412 -2.78 10.71 46.22
C ARG A 412 -2.27 10.03 44.96
N LEU A 413 -2.63 10.55 43.79
CA LEU A 413 -2.12 10.06 42.52
C LEU A 413 -1.21 11.11 41.86
N PRO A 414 -0.13 10.70 41.20
CA PRO A 414 0.61 11.58 40.31
C PRO A 414 -0.30 12.06 39.16
N ILE A 415 -0.10 13.28 38.70
CA ILE A 415 -0.86 13.85 37.59
C ILE A 415 -0.21 13.43 36.28
N GLY A 416 -0.93 12.69 35.42
CA GLY A 416 -0.52 12.30 34.07
C GLY A 416 0.12 10.91 33.96
N LEU A 417 0.05 10.34 32.76
CA LEU A 417 0.51 8.99 32.44
C LEU A 417 2.04 8.84 32.64
N SER A 418 2.80 9.80 32.17
CA SER A 418 4.28 9.77 32.27
C SER A 418 4.75 9.71 33.72
N ALA A 419 4.09 10.43 34.65
CA ALA A 419 4.41 10.38 36.07
C ALA A 419 4.04 9.04 36.72
N LEU A 420 2.94 8.42 36.32
CA LEU A 420 2.55 7.07 36.76
C LEU A 420 3.54 6.01 36.27
N VAL A 421 3.95 6.08 35.01
CA VAL A 421 4.95 5.19 34.42
C VAL A 421 6.30 5.36 35.10
N ALA A 422 6.80 6.59 35.25
CA ALA A 422 8.07 6.88 35.93
C ALA A 422 8.10 6.35 37.38
N ARG A 423 6.99 6.50 38.10
CA ARG A 423 6.84 5.98 39.47
C ARG A 423 6.90 4.45 39.53
N ARG A 424 6.32 3.76 38.53
CA ARG A 424 6.42 2.29 38.45
C ARG A 424 7.83 1.83 38.13
N LEU A 425 8.49 2.47 37.18
CA LEU A 425 9.87 2.17 36.82
C LEU A 425 10.82 2.38 37.99
N SER A 426 10.62 3.42 38.83
CA SER A 426 11.45 3.70 40.01
C SER A 426 11.37 2.66 41.14
N ARG A 427 10.34 1.79 41.11
CA ARG A 427 10.18 0.70 42.09
C ARG A 427 10.94 -0.58 41.74
N LEU A 428 11.36 -0.71 40.49
CA LEU A 428 12.18 -1.84 40.06
C LEU A 428 13.57 -1.75 40.63
N SER A 429 14.22 -2.89 40.80
CA SER A 429 15.63 -2.92 41.16
C SER A 429 16.48 -2.18 40.14
N SER A 430 17.58 -1.56 40.55
CA SER A 430 18.48 -0.82 39.64
C SER A 430 19.05 -1.72 38.54
N SER A 431 19.26 -3.01 38.83
CA SER A 431 19.66 -4.01 37.84
C SER A 431 18.57 -4.25 36.79
N THR A 432 17.32 -4.35 37.21
CA THR A 432 16.16 -4.51 36.29
C THR A 432 15.96 -3.27 35.45
N GLN A 433 16.02 -2.07 36.01
CA GLN A 433 15.94 -0.83 35.23
C GLN A 433 17.03 -0.77 34.14
N ALA A 434 18.26 -1.17 34.46
CA ALA A 434 19.38 -1.20 33.52
C ALA A 434 19.12 -2.19 32.35
N VAL A 435 18.62 -3.39 32.65
CA VAL A 435 18.24 -4.40 31.62
C VAL A 435 17.12 -3.90 30.76
N LEU A 436 16.04 -3.38 31.35
CA LEU A 436 14.88 -2.86 30.62
C LEU A 436 15.21 -1.62 29.77
N SER A 437 16.17 -0.80 30.21
CA SER A 437 16.67 0.33 29.42
C SER A 437 17.35 -0.14 28.11
N ILE A 438 18.15 -1.19 28.19
CA ILE A 438 18.77 -1.78 26.99
C ILE A 438 17.69 -2.42 26.09
N ALA A 439 16.74 -3.15 26.68
CA ALA A 439 15.63 -3.72 25.95
C ALA A 439 14.78 -2.63 25.24
N ALA A 440 14.55 -1.49 25.90
CA ALA A 440 13.84 -0.35 25.33
C ALA A 440 14.57 0.28 24.12
N VAL A 441 15.90 0.30 24.12
CA VAL A 441 16.71 0.75 22.98
C VAL A 441 16.64 -0.24 21.81
N ILE A 442 16.52 -1.55 22.08
CA ILE A 442 16.33 -2.57 21.05
C ILE A 442 14.97 -2.38 20.35
N GLY A 443 13.94 -2.02 21.13
CA GLY A 443 12.58 -1.77 20.61
C GLY A 443 11.49 -2.41 21.45
N ASP A 444 10.24 -2.28 20.96
CA ASP A 444 9.06 -2.77 21.67
C ASP A 444 9.08 -4.29 21.87
N ASP A 445 9.52 -5.05 20.86
CA ASP A 445 9.63 -6.49 20.85
C ASP A 445 11.11 -6.92 20.83
N PHE A 446 11.50 -7.74 21.77
CA PHE A 446 12.88 -8.20 21.89
C PHE A 446 12.96 -9.64 22.41
N ASP A 447 14.05 -10.32 22.11
CA ASP A 447 14.37 -11.62 22.68
C ASP A 447 15.49 -11.54 23.73
N VAL A 448 15.50 -12.51 24.64
CA VAL A 448 16.49 -12.56 25.76
C VAL A 448 17.92 -12.56 25.24
N GLY A 449 18.20 -13.31 24.17
CA GLY A 449 19.54 -13.44 23.63
C GLY A 449 20.07 -12.12 23.09
N LEU A 450 19.28 -11.32 22.42
CA LEU A 450 19.71 -10.01 21.93
C LEU A 450 19.99 -9.03 23.08
N VAL A 451 19.19 -9.06 24.15
CA VAL A 451 19.42 -8.24 25.35
C VAL A 451 20.75 -8.63 26.07
N VAL A 452 21.03 -9.94 26.15
CA VAL A 452 22.31 -10.45 26.73
C VAL A 452 23.50 -10.00 25.87
N GLU A 453 23.42 -10.18 24.53
CA GLU A 453 24.49 -9.82 23.59
C GLU A 453 24.73 -8.31 23.51
N ALA A 454 23.70 -7.49 23.75
CA ALA A 454 23.84 -6.04 23.88
C ALA A 454 24.47 -5.60 25.21
N GLY A 455 24.88 -6.56 26.07
CA GLY A 455 25.67 -6.30 27.27
C GLY A 455 24.86 -6.00 28.53
N ALA A 456 23.64 -6.52 28.62
CA ALA A 456 22.77 -6.35 29.79
C ALA A 456 23.18 -7.21 31.00
N GLY A 457 24.13 -8.15 30.85
CA GLY A 457 24.61 -9.06 31.90
C GLY A 457 24.49 -10.52 31.47
N SER A 458 24.65 -11.44 32.46
CA SER A 458 24.47 -12.88 32.21
C SER A 458 23.02 -13.21 31.90
N GLU A 459 22.79 -14.29 31.15
CA GLU A 459 21.43 -14.76 30.81
C GLU A 459 20.55 -14.94 32.07
N ALA A 460 21.10 -15.48 33.13
CA ALA A 460 20.38 -15.66 34.40
C ALA A 460 19.94 -14.31 35.01
N ALA A 461 20.84 -13.29 34.99
CA ALA A 461 20.52 -11.96 35.50
C ALA A 461 19.44 -11.26 34.62
N VAL A 462 19.54 -11.41 33.31
CA VAL A 462 18.56 -10.87 32.40
C VAL A 462 17.18 -11.54 32.58
N GLN A 463 17.14 -12.87 32.72
CA GLN A 463 15.89 -13.59 32.99
C GLN A 463 15.23 -13.18 34.31
N LEU A 464 16.04 -12.98 35.38
CA LEU A 464 15.53 -12.48 36.65
C LEU A 464 14.91 -11.08 36.50
N ALA A 465 15.59 -10.17 35.79
CA ALA A 465 15.10 -8.83 35.53
C ALA A 465 13.81 -8.84 34.69
N LEU A 466 13.74 -9.69 33.66
CA LEU A 466 12.53 -9.83 32.83
C LEU A 466 11.35 -10.42 33.62
N SER A 467 11.64 -11.35 34.58
CA SER A 467 10.63 -11.89 35.50
C SER A 467 10.08 -10.81 36.44
N GLU A 468 10.93 -9.93 36.97
CA GLU A 468 10.53 -8.76 37.76
C GLU A 468 9.67 -7.79 36.89
N GLY A 469 10.10 -7.53 35.63
CA GLY A 469 9.37 -6.70 34.70
C GLY A 469 7.98 -7.26 34.29
N LEU A 470 7.87 -8.59 34.15
CA LEU A 470 6.58 -9.28 33.97
C LEU A 470 5.68 -9.15 35.19
N ALA A 471 6.24 -9.44 36.40
CA ALA A 471 5.48 -9.33 37.65
C ALA A 471 4.98 -7.90 37.89
N ALA A 472 5.77 -6.89 37.54
CA ALA A 472 5.39 -5.50 37.59
C ALA A 472 4.47 -5.08 36.44
N GLY A 473 4.13 -5.94 35.48
CA GLY A 473 3.26 -5.65 34.33
C GLY A 473 3.82 -4.60 33.37
N ILE A 474 5.14 -4.46 33.33
CA ILE A 474 5.87 -3.61 32.39
C ILE A 474 6.08 -4.35 31.08
N LEU A 475 6.28 -5.66 31.18
CA LEU A 475 6.45 -6.56 30.04
C LEU A 475 5.26 -7.50 29.88
N LYS A 476 5.09 -8.03 28.68
CA LYS A 476 4.21 -9.16 28.32
C LYS A 476 5.01 -10.19 27.53
N PRO A 477 4.66 -11.48 27.58
CA PRO A 477 5.25 -12.48 26.70
C PRO A 477 4.91 -12.15 25.25
N SER A 478 5.87 -12.26 24.34
CA SER A 478 5.65 -12.16 22.90
C SER A 478 5.73 -13.55 22.27
N TYR A 479 4.74 -13.90 21.47
CA TYR A 479 4.68 -15.19 20.77
C TYR A 479 5.12 -15.08 19.30
N GLU A 480 5.38 -13.87 18.82
CA GLU A 480 5.70 -13.62 17.39
C GLU A 480 7.06 -14.19 16.97
N ARG A 481 7.98 -14.38 17.90
CA ARG A 481 9.37 -14.88 17.65
C ARG A 481 9.65 -16.28 18.21
N GLY A 482 8.70 -17.20 18.11
CA GLY A 482 8.94 -18.61 18.45
C GLY A 482 9.02 -18.88 19.97
N GLY A 483 8.36 -18.10 20.82
CA GLY A 483 8.09 -18.41 22.22
C GLY A 483 9.16 -17.99 23.24
N ARG A 484 10.20 -17.22 22.85
CA ARG A 484 11.24 -16.68 23.74
C ARG A 484 11.35 -15.14 23.71
N GLY A 485 10.32 -14.45 23.25
CA GLY A 485 10.29 -13.01 23.13
C GLY A 485 9.49 -12.33 24.26
N TYR A 486 9.76 -11.05 24.44
CA TYR A 486 9.00 -10.16 25.32
C TYR A 486 8.65 -8.87 24.58
N THR A 487 7.51 -8.28 24.94
CA THR A 487 7.10 -6.96 24.45
C THR A 487 6.78 -6.05 25.65
N PHE A 488 7.03 -4.76 25.49
CA PHE A 488 6.60 -3.79 26.47
C PHE A 488 5.07 -3.69 26.48
N ALA A 489 4.49 -3.58 27.68
CA ALA A 489 3.04 -3.51 27.82
C ALA A 489 2.45 -2.27 27.11
N HIS A 490 3.19 -1.17 27.03
CA HIS A 490 2.81 0.09 26.41
C HIS A 490 4.03 0.86 25.90
N ALA A 491 3.94 1.51 24.74
CA ALA A 491 5.00 2.31 24.11
C ALA A 491 5.56 3.42 25.05
N HIS A 492 4.71 4.06 25.85
CA HIS A 492 5.16 5.08 26.83
C HIS A 492 6.16 4.56 27.86
N MET A 493 6.21 3.25 28.09
CA MET A 493 7.24 2.65 28.98
C MET A 493 8.60 2.64 28.29
N VAL A 494 8.64 2.38 26.99
CA VAL A 494 9.84 2.47 26.17
C VAL A 494 10.37 3.89 26.16
N GLU A 495 9.50 4.86 25.86
CA GLU A 495 9.85 6.28 25.86
C GLU A 495 10.43 6.74 27.21
N ALA A 496 9.76 6.41 28.31
CA ALA A 496 10.21 6.78 29.65
C ALA A 496 11.56 6.15 30.00
N LEU A 497 11.77 4.87 29.61
CA LEU A 497 13.06 4.18 29.84
C LEU A 497 14.16 4.81 29.01
N VAL A 498 13.94 5.06 27.71
CA VAL A 498 14.93 5.69 26.83
C VAL A 498 15.27 7.11 27.29
N GLN A 499 14.26 7.92 27.66
CA GLN A 499 14.47 9.28 28.19
C GLN A 499 15.23 9.29 29.52
N SER A 500 15.19 8.21 30.33
CA SER A 500 15.94 8.10 31.59
C SER A 500 17.43 7.84 31.38
N ILE A 501 17.86 7.45 30.17
CA ILE A 501 19.26 7.13 29.87
C ILE A 501 20.03 8.43 29.57
N ALA A 502 21.15 8.66 30.28
CA ALA A 502 22.06 9.75 29.97
C ALA A 502 22.55 9.66 28.50
N HIS A 503 22.69 10.80 27.82
CA HIS A 503 22.96 10.89 26.36
C HIS A 503 24.18 10.05 25.94
N ASP A 504 25.31 10.15 26.63
CA ASP A 504 26.52 9.38 26.30
C ASP A 504 26.30 7.87 26.46
N ARG A 505 25.58 7.47 27.52
CA ARG A 505 25.23 6.07 27.73
C ARG A 505 24.23 5.56 26.68
N LEU A 506 23.32 6.41 26.27
CA LEU A 506 22.38 6.07 25.20
C LEU A 506 23.11 5.79 23.88
N ARG A 507 24.07 6.64 23.50
CA ARG A 507 24.91 6.40 22.31
C ARG A 507 25.67 5.09 22.40
N GLN A 508 26.32 4.81 23.55
CA GLN A 508 27.02 3.54 23.78
C GLN A 508 26.06 2.34 23.71
N THR A 509 24.84 2.48 24.20
CA THR A 509 23.83 1.42 24.14
C THR A 509 23.41 1.16 22.70
N HIS A 510 23.15 2.21 21.91
CA HIS A 510 22.88 2.07 20.48
C HIS A 510 24.00 1.35 19.74
N GLN A 511 25.26 1.67 20.03
CA GLN A 511 26.39 1.00 19.42
C GLN A 511 26.42 -0.50 19.75
N ARG A 512 26.26 -0.89 21.04
CA ARG A 512 26.22 -2.29 21.47
C ARG A 512 25.04 -3.05 20.83
N VAL A 513 23.88 -2.41 20.71
CA VAL A 513 22.71 -3.00 20.08
C VAL A 513 22.98 -3.22 18.59
N ALA A 514 23.57 -2.24 17.89
CA ALA A 514 23.95 -2.39 16.48
C ALA A 514 24.88 -3.59 16.27
N GLU A 515 25.95 -3.66 17.07
CA GLU A 515 26.94 -4.77 17.04
C GLU A 515 26.31 -6.13 17.36
N ALA A 516 25.36 -6.18 18.31
CA ALA A 516 24.66 -7.41 18.67
C ALA A 516 23.73 -7.88 17.54
N ILE A 517 22.98 -6.96 16.92
CA ILE A 517 22.12 -7.26 15.76
C ILE A 517 22.99 -7.74 14.60
N GLU A 518 24.07 -7.04 14.28
CA GLU A 518 24.97 -7.37 13.16
C GLU A 518 25.60 -8.76 13.30
N ARG A 519 26.00 -9.17 14.53
CA ARG A 519 26.52 -10.52 14.77
C ARG A 519 25.47 -11.61 14.60
N ARG A 520 24.22 -11.31 14.93
CA ARG A 520 23.15 -12.31 15.02
C ARG A 520 22.35 -12.43 13.73
N ASP A 521 22.06 -11.32 13.11
CA ASP A 521 21.21 -11.24 11.91
C ASP A 521 21.62 -10.05 11.04
N ARG A 522 22.54 -10.31 10.12
CA ARG A 522 23.03 -9.30 9.17
C ARG A 522 22.00 -8.83 8.17
N LEU A 523 20.85 -9.50 8.07
CA LEU A 523 19.78 -9.10 7.15
C LEU A 523 18.97 -7.90 7.67
N ARG A 524 19.06 -7.60 8.97
CA ARG A 524 18.39 -6.44 9.58
C ARG A 524 19.18 -5.13 9.33
N VAL A 525 19.59 -4.92 8.06
CA VAL A 525 20.48 -3.80 7.67
C VAL A 525 19.91 -2.43 8.02
N SER A 526 18.60 -2.26 7.92
CA SER A 526 17.91 -1.00 8.26
C SER A 526 18.08 -0.65 9.74
N GLU A 527 17.83 -1.59 10.63
CA GLU A 527 17.98 -1.40 12.08
C GLU A 527 19.44 -1.16 12.47
N ILE A 528 20.36 -1.93 11.89
CA ILE A 528 21.81 -1.78 12.12
C ILE A 528 22.26 -0.37 11.75
N ALA A 529 21.86 0.12 10.56
CA ALA A 529 22.20 1.46 10.08
C ALA A 529 21.71 2.55 11.04
N LEU A 530 20.45 2.46 11.48
CA LEU A 530 19.84 3.46 12.37
C LEU A 530 20.47 3.45 13.77
N HIS A 531 20.82 2.28 14.30
CA HIS A 531 21.49 2.19 15.59
C HIS A 531 22.92 2.74 15.53
N TYR A 532 23.69 2.48 14.47
CA TYR A 532 25.02 3.10 14.30
C TYR A 532 24.92 4.62 14.11
N ASP A 533 23.91 5.10 13.37
CA ASP A 533 23.65 6.54 13.21
C ASP A 533 23.31 7.20 14.56
N ALA A 534 22.43 6.59 15.36
CA ALA A 534 22.09 7.06 16.70
C ALA A 534 23.27 6.98 17.69
N ALA A 535 24.17 6.03 17.50
CA ALA A 535 25.43 5.94 18.24
C ALA A 535 26.44 7.03 17.85
N GLY A 536 26.31 7.64 16.68
CA GLY A 536 27.29 8.56 16.09
C GLY A 536 28.52 7.85 15.52
N SER A 537 28.39 6.56 15.19
CA SER A 537 29.45 5.74 14.61
C SER A 537 29.46 5.90 13.09
N MET A 538 30.09 6.99 12.59
CA MET A 538 29.95 7.48 11.21
C MET A 538 30.22 6.41 10.14
N SER A 539 31.38 5.75 10.19
CA SER A 539 31.77 4.79 9.15
C SER A 539 30.85 3.56 9.06
N PRO A 540 30.52 2.86 10.17
CA PRO A 540 29.53 1.79 10.13
C PRO A 540 28.13 2.27 9.69
N ALA A 541 27.67 3.43 10.19
CA ALA A 541 26.39 4.02 9.81
C ALA A 541 26.32 4.27 8.29
N TYR A 542 27.37 4.85 7.71
CA TYR A 542 27.50 5.10 6.29
C TYR A 542 27.37 3.79 5.47
N LEU A 543 28.18 2.78 5.81
CA LEU A 543 28.20 1.52 5.07
C LEU A 543 26.88 0.77 5.12
N HIS A 544 26.31 0.63 6.32
CA HIS A 544 25.03 -0.07 6.49
C HIS A 544 23.86 0.70 5.90
N ALA A 545 23.89 2.05 5.92
CA ALA A 545 22.86 2.87 5.29
C ALA A 545 22.88 2.73 3.76
N LEU A 546 24.06 2.59 3.12
CA LEU A 546 24.14 2.30 1.68
C LEU A 546 23.53 0.94 1.35
N VAL A 547 23.78 -0.09 2.16
CA VAL A 547 23.21 -1.43 1.97
C VAL A 547 21.69 -1.41 2.20
N ALA A 548 21.22 -0.68 3.21
CA ALA A 548 19.80 -0.51 3.47
C ALA A 548 19.09 0.24 2.34
N ALA A 549 19.73 1.27 1.77
CA ALA A 549 19.23 1.98 0.60
C ALA A 549 19.13 1.06 -0.63
N GLU A 550 20.16 0.24 -0.89
CA GLU A 550 20.14 -0.73 -1.98
C GLU A 550 19.03 -1.78 -1.81
N HIS A 551 18.81 -2.24 -0.58
CA HIS A 551 17.70 -3.15 -0.30
C HIS A 551 16.35 -2.48 -0.57
N ALA A 552 16.17 -1.24 -0.13
CA ALA A 552 14.95 -0.47 -0.36
C ALA A 552 14.72 -0.18 -1.86
N GLU A 553 15.77 0.13 -2.62
CA GLU A 553 15.72 0.28 -4.08
C GLU A 553 15.27 -1.02 -4.77
N ARG A 554 15.80 -2.16 -4.34
CA ARG A 554 15.46 -3.48 -4.88
C ARG A 554 13.98 -3.84 -4.71
N VAL A 555 13.35 -3.37 -3.64
CA VAL A 555 11.93 -3.56 -3.38
C VAL A 555 11.07 -2.34 -3.76
N TYR A 556 11.63 -1.42 -4.55
CA TYR A 556 10.95 -0.22 -5.07
C TYR A 556 10.42 0.74 -4.00
N ALA A 557 10.91 0.65 -2.77
CA ALA A 557 10.57 1.54 -1.66
C ALA A 557 11.43 2.81 -1.69
N TYR A 558 11.25 3.61 -2.72
CA TYR A 558 12.10 4.76 -3.03
C TYR A 558 12.14 5.83 -1.92
N ALA A 559 11.05 6.03 -1.18
CA ALA A 559 11.02 6.94 -0.04
C ALA A 559 11.95 6.47 1.09
N ALA A 560 11.97 5.17 1.38
CA ALA A 560 12.88 4.57 2.35
C ALA A 560 14.33 4.62 1.86
N ALA A 561 14.57 4.31 0.58
CA ALA A 561 15.89 4.43 -0.04
C ALA A 561 16.45 5.85 0.11
N ASN A 562 15.63 6.87 -0.18
CA ASN A 562 15.99 8.27 0.03
C ASN A 562 16.34 8.57 1.49
N GLY A 563 15.54 8.06 2.43
CA GLY A 563 15.80 8.18 3.86
C GLY A 563 17.17 7.59 4.25
N PHE A 564 17.50 6.37 3.79
CA PHE A 564 18.78 5.74 4.07
C PHE A 564 19.96 6.42 3.38
N LEU A 565 19.79 6.90 2.14
CA LEU A 565 20.82 7.70 1.46
C LEU A 565 21.10 9.02 2.22
N ASN A 566 20.09 9.65 2.79
CA ASN A 566 20.28 10.81 3.65
C ASN A 566 21.00 10.44 4.97
N VAL A 567 20.74 9.25 5.55
CA VAL A 567 21.55 8.72 6.67
C VAL A 567 23.00 8.55 6.24
N ALA A 568 23.26 7.96 5.08
CA ALA A 568 24.62 7.82 4.56
C ALA A 568 25.28 9.19 4.33
N GLY A 569 24.56 10.16 3.74
CA GLY A 569 25.09 11.49 3.46
C GLY A 569 25.56 12.25 4.71
N ARG A 570 24.78 12.21 5.80
CA ARG A 570 25.20 12.87 7.06
C ARG A 570 26.29 12.14 7.83
N ASN A 571 26.55 10.87 7.50
CA ASN A 571 27.62 10.05 8.08
C ASN A 571 28.82 9.87 7.14
N ALA A 572 28.80 10.51 5.97
CA ALA A 572 29.94 10.51 5.06
C ALA A 572 31.15 11.23 5.70
N SER A 573 32.26 10.55 5.77
CA SER A 573 33.48 11.04 6.43
C SER A 573 34.40 11.81 5.46
N THR A 574 34.19 11.63 4.16
CA THR A 574 34.97 12.27 3.11
C THR A 574 34.11 12.95 2.06
N PRO A 575 34.60 14.02 1.40
CA PRO A 575 33.85 14.63 0.30
C PRO A 575 33.56 13.66 -0.87
N GLY A 576 34.40 12.63 -1.04
CA GLY A 576 34.18 11.57 -2.03
C GLY A 576 33.00 10.69 -1.70
N GLU A 577 32.88 10.25 -0.44
CA GLU A 577 31.71 9.51 0.02
C GLU A 577 30.40 10.32 -0.14
N LEU A 578 30.47 11.62 0.17
CA LEU A 578 29.32 12.49 -0.02
C LEU A 578 28.96 12.65 -1.51
N ALA A 579 29.94 12.74 -2.40
CA ALA A 579 29.70 12.81 -3.83
C ALA A 579 29.02 11.53 -4.36
N GLU A 580 29.45 10.34 -3.91
CA GLU A 580 28.82 9.06 -4.25
C GLU A 580 27.37 8.98 -3.79
N VAL A 581 27.07 9.45 -2.58
CA VAL A 581 25.70 9.52 -2.09
C VAL A 581 24.85 10.47 -2.95
N ARG A 582 25.38 11.63 -3.33
CA ARG A 582 24.69 12.59 -4.21
C ARG A 582 24.37 11.99 -5.58
N VAL A 583 25.26 11.21 -6.15
CA VAL A 583 24.99 10.47 -7.40
C VAL A 583 23.80 9.52 -7.25
N ARG A 584 23.77 8.75 -6.17
CA ARG A 584 22.64 7.83 -5.92
C ARG A 584 21.34 8.57 -5.64
N LEU A 585 21.39 9.66 -4.88
CA LEU A 585 20.21 10.52 -4.66
C LEU A 585 19.71 11.15 -5.96
N ALA A 586 20.60 11.62 -6.83
CA ALA A 586 20.23 12.16 -8.15
C ALA A 586 19.55 11.09 -9.02
N THR A 587 20.11 9.88 -9.06
CA THR A 587 19.53 8.74 -9.77
C THR A 587 18.12 8.41 -9.22
N LEU A 588 17.97 8.40 -7.90
CA LEU A 588 16.69 8.12 -7.24
C LEU A 588 15.66 9.23 -7.50
N ALA A 589 16.10 10.49 -7.49
CA ALA A 589 15.27 11.64 -7.80
C ALA A 589 14.77 11.60 -9.26
N GLU A 590 15.63 11.21 -10.20
CA GLU A 590 15.28 11.01 -11.61
C GLU A 590 14.20 9.92 -11.77
N VAL A 591 14.39 8.76 -11.14
CA VAL A 591 13.43 7.63 -11.18
C VAL A 591 12.09 7.99 -10.56
N THR A 592 12.09 8.87 -9.56
CA THR A 592 10.87 9.28 -8.84
C THR A 592 10.24 10.57 -9.40
N GLY A 593 10.76 11.12 -10.50
CA GLY A 593 10.22 12.32 -11.15
C GLY A 593 10.49 13.63 -10.40
N ARG A 594 11.43 13.63 -9.44
CA ARG A 594 11.84 14.84 -8.70
C ARG A 594 13.00 15.52 -9.42
N PHE A 595 12.71 16.05 -10.61
CA PHE A 595 13.74 16.51 -11.55
C PHE A 595 14.48 17.77 -11.07
N ASP A 596 13.83 18.65 -10.30
CA ASP A 596 14.46 19.79 -9.64
C ASP A 596 15.55 19.36 -8.66
N GLU A 597 15.28 18.42 -7.81
CA GLU A 597 16.23 17.83 -6.87
C GLU A 597 17.36 17.08 -7.63
N ALA A 598 17.01 16.37 -8.71
CA ALA A 598 17.99 15.66 -9.53
C ALA A 598 18.97 16.64 -10.18
N GLU A 599 18.51 17.78 -10.72
CA GLU A 599 19.36 18.84 -11.29
C GLU A 599 20.35 19.38 -10.25
N GLU A 600 19.85 19.78 -9.06
CA GLU A 600 20.68 20.31 -7.98
C GLU A 600 21.75 19.30 -7.51
N LEU A 601 21.36 18.05 -7.29
CA LEU A 601 22.27 16.99 -6.85
C LEU A 601 23.32 16.67 -7.91
N CYS A 602 22.97 16.70 -9.19
CA CYS A 602 23.91 16.55 -10.30
C CYS A 602 24.95 17.66 -10.30
N ASP A 603 24.53 18.93 -10.16
CA ASP A 603 25.47 20.07 -10.15
C ASP A 603 26.47 19.96 -9.00
N LEU A 604 26.01 19.60 -7.79
CA LEU A 604 26.88 19.39 -6.63
C LEU A 604 27.85 18.21 -6.77
N ALA A 605 27.47 17.17 -7.52
CA ALA A 605 28.32 16.00 -7.74
C ALA A 605 29.30 16.25 -8.89
N ILE A 606 28.90 16.94 -9.95
CA ILE A 606 29.74 17.26 -11.13
C ILE A 606 31.01 17.99 -10.71
N GLU A 607 30.92 18.99 -9.83
CA GLU A 607 32.06 19.74 -9.34
C GLU A 607 33.16 18.83 -8.77
N TRP A 608 32.75 17.84 -7.98
CA TRP A 608 33.69 16.88 -7.37
C TRP A 608 34.36 16.00 -8.41
N PHE A 609 33.58 15.37 -9.33
CA PHE A 609 34.15 14.42 -10.30
C PHE A 609 35.00 15.11 -11.33
N VAL A 610 34.68 16.36 -11.75
CA VAL A 610 35.52 17.20 -12.57
C VAL A 610 36.85 17.52 -11.86
N GLY A 611 36.79 17.90 -10.58
CA GLY A 611 38.00 18.16 -9.78
C GLY A 611 38.91 16.93 -9.58
N LYS A 612 38.35 15.72 -9.67
CA LYS A 612 39.09 14.45 -9.60
C LYS A 612 39.56 13.92 -10.97
N GLY A 613 39.14 14.54 -12.06
CA GLY A 613 39.45 14.08 -13.41
C GLY A 613 38.66 12.84 -13.86
N ASP A 614 37.57 12.49 -13.16
CA ASP A 614 36.69 11.39 -13.58
C ASP A 614 35.69 11.90 -14.63
N ALA A 615 36.21 11.98 -15.86
CA ALA A 615 35.46 12.50 -17.00
C ALA A 615 34.19 11.68 -17.30
N ARG A 616 34.23 10.37 -17.10
CA ARG A 616 33.09 9.50 -17.42
C ARG A 616 31.90 9.77 -16.49
N ARG A 617 32.14 9.80 -15.17
CA ARG A 617 31.08 10.12 -14.20
C ARG A 617 30.59 11.55 -14.37
N ALA A 618 31.46 12.51 -14.61
CA ALA A 618 31.09 13.88 -14.88
C ALA A 618 30.18 13.99 -16.11
N LEU A 619 30.49 13.28 -17.21
CA LEU A 619 29.65 13.22 -18.40
C LEU A 619 28.30 12.60 -18.13
N THR A 620 28.24 11.47 -17.42
CA THR A 620 26.99 10.79 -17.04
C THR A 620 26.08 11.74 -16.22
N LEU A 621 26.62 12.42 -15.23
CA LEU A 621 25.89 13.37 -14.40
C LEU A 621 25.38 14.59 -15.18
N ARG A 622 26.21 15.13 -16.10
CA ARG A 622 25.78 16.23 -16.99
C ARG A 622 24.64 15.77 -17.91
N ARG A 623 24.69 14.56 -18.44
CA ARG A 623 23.60 13.97 -19.22
C ARG A 623 22.31 13.85 -18.39
N MET A 624 22.40 13.34 -17.14
CA MET A 624 21.26 13.27 -16.22
C MET A 624 20.68 14.67 -15.93
N ARG A 625 21.53 15.66 -15.73
CA ARG A 625 21.11 17.04 -15.56
C ARG A 625 20.35 17.59 -16.78
N GLU A 626 20.85 17.36 -17.99
CA GLU A 626 20.15 17.81 -19.21
C GLU A 626 18.82 17.06 -19.40
N ARG A 627 18.72 15.81 -18.95
CA ARG A 627 17.44 15.10 -18.90
C ARG A 627 16.48 15.71 -17.90
N ALA A 628 16.95 16.02 -16.69
CA ALA A 628 16.14 16.70 -15.69
C ALA A 628 15.64 18.07 -16.19
N ARG A 629 16.49 18.87 -16.81
CA ARG A 629 16.14 20.15 -17.43
C ARG A 629 15.07 20.03 -18.52
N LYS A 630 15.16 18.97 -19.33
CA LYS A 630 14.17 18.66 -20.36
C LYS A 630 12.80 18.39 -19.74
N GLU A 631 12.74 17.61 -18.67
CA GLU A 631 11.50 17.27 -17.97
C GLU A 631 10.91 18.47 -17.18
N LEU A 632 11.77 19.38 -16.71
CA LEU A 632 11.38 20.66 -16.08
C LEU A 632 10.93 21.73 -17.10
N ALA A 633 10.80 21.36 -18.37
CA ALA A 633 10.40 22.25 -19.46
C ALA A 633 11.33 23.48 -19.65
N HIS A 634 12.63 23.34 -19.33
CA HIS A 634 13.61 24.34 -19.73
C HIS A 634 13.58 24.55 -21.24
N PRO A 635 13.93 25.75 -21.74
CA PRO A 635 13.89 26.03 -23.18
C PRO A 635 14.66 25.00 -23.97
N ALA A 636 14.01 24.33 -24.91
CA ALA A 636 14.57 23.20 -25.68
C ALA A 636 15.88 23.56 -26.41
N ARG A 637 16.07 24.85 -26.77
CA ARG A 637 17.32 25.35 -27.36
C ARG A 637 18.51 25.24 -26.40
N LEU A 638 18.34 25.57 -25.13
CA LEU A 638 19.41 25.46 -24.12
C LEU A 638 19.77 24.00 -23.87
N THR A 639 18.78 23.14 -23.77
CA THR A 639 19.00 21.68 -23.67
C THR A 639 19.73 21.14 -24.89
N LEU A 640 19.38 21.63 -26.10
CA LEU A 640 20.06 21.24 -27.34
C LEU A 640 21.53 21.64 -27.33
N GLU A 641 21.87 22.89 -26.96
CA GLU A 641 23.24 23.35 -26.84
C GLU A 641 24.05 22.50 -25.87
N GLY A 642 23.51 22.19 -24.69
CA GLY A 642 24.14 21.31 -23.70
C GLY A 642 24.41 19.90 -24.24
N LEU A 643 23.43 19.31 -24.90
CA LEU A 643 23.54 17.96 -25.45
C LEU A 643 24.52 17.89 -26.59
N LEU A 644 24.64 18.90 -27.46
CA LEU A 644 25.63 18.97 -28.51
C LEU A 644 27.06 19.03 -27.95
N GLN A 645 27.30 19.79 -26.89
CA GLN A 645 28.58 19.82 -26.19
C GLN A 645 28.94 18.46 -25.60
N LEU A 646 27.94 17.78 -24.99
CA LEU A 646 28.15 16.43 -24.42
C LEU A 646 28.43 15.37 -25.51
N ASP A 647 27.79 15.44 -26.68
CA ASP A 647 28.07 14.53 -27.80
C ASP A 647 29.55 14.66 -28.28
N GLU A 648 30.04 15.90 -28.42
CA GLU A 648 31.41 16.14 -28.82
C GLU A 648 32.40 15.66 -27.74
N GLU A 649 32.10 15.91 -26.45
CA GLU A 649 32.94 15.41 -25.35
C GLU A 649 32.94 13.88 -25.31
N ALA A 650 31.77 13.22 -25.39
CA ALA A 650 31.67 11.77 -25.42
C ALA A 650 32.42 11.14 -26.62
N ARG A 651 32.34 11.79 -27.79
CA ARG A 651 33.04 11.39 -28.99
C ARG A 651 34.56 11.48 -28.82
N SER A 652 35.02 12.60 -28.26
CA SER A 652 36.46 12.84 -28.07
C SER A 652 37.10 11.88 -27.07
N LEU A 653 36.33 11.49 -26.03
CA LEU A 653 36.75 10.59 -24.96
C LEU A 653 36.51 9.10 -25.27
N GLY A 654 35.80 8.79 -26.35
CA GLY A 654 35.48 7.42 -26.75
C GLY A 654 34.43 6.72 -25.89
N PHE A 655 33.57 7.47 -25.20
CA PHE A 655 32.51 6.92 -24.36
C PHE A 655 31.25 6.58 -25.18
N VAL A 656 31.32 5.44 -25.86
CA VAL A 656 30.33 5.05 -26.87
C VAL A 656 28.93 4.84 -26.29
N SER A 657 28.80 4.18 -25.13
CA SER A 657 27.51 3.91 -24.50
C SER A 657 26.80 5.22 -24.12
N GLU A 658 27.51 6.12 -23.48
CA GLU A 658 27.02 7.43 -23.06
C GLU A 658 26.64 8.28 -24.29
N ARG A 659 27.41 8.19 -25.36
CA ARG A 659 27.14 8.89 -26.62
C ARG A 659 25.85 8.40 -27.28
N ILE A 660 25.57 7.10 -27.28
CA ILE A 660 24.31 6.52 -27.79
C ILE A 660 23.11 7.14 -27.06
N GLU A 661 23.17 7.22 -25.73
CA GLU A 661 22.09 7.82 -24.95
C GLU A 661 21.93 9.32 -25.22
N ILE A 662 23.05 10.06 -25.41
CA ILE A 662 23.02 11.49 -25.77
C ILE A 662 22.38 11.67 -27.15
N LEU A 663 22.73 10.86 -28.14
CA LEU A 663 22.15 10.90 -29.50
C LEU A 663 20.64 10.63 -29.49
N MET A 664 20.16 9.73 -28.64
CA MET A 664 18.72 9.53 -28.44
C MET A 664 18.04 10.80 -27.91
N MET A 665 18.64 11.46 -26.92
CA MET A 665 18.12 12.71 -26.37
C MET A 665 18.16 13.86 -27.39
N LEU A 666 19.22 13.95 -28.19
CA LEU A 666 19.33 14.91 -29.30
C LEU A 666 18.20 14.70 -30.32
N SER A 667 17.95 13.46 -30.73
CA SER A 667 16.86 13.13 -31.64
C SER A 667 15.49 13.56 -31.08
N GLN A 668 15.23 13.34 -29.78
CA GLN A 668 14.00 13.79 -29.11
C GLN A 668 13.90 15.32 -29.08
N THR A 669 15.00 15.99 -28.74
CA THR A 669 15.03 17.45 -28.60
C THR A 669 14.81 18.14 -29.93
N TYR A 670 15.42 17.63 -31.03
CA TYR A 670 15.17 18.14 -32.38
C TYR A 670 13.72 17.94 -32.82
N GLY A 671 13.09 16.77 -32.47
CA GLY A 671 11.67 16.54 -32.72
C GLY A 671 10.78 17.57 -32.02
N ARG A 672 11.07 17.90 -30.76
CA ARG A 672 10.35 18.96 -30.00
C ARG A 672 10.53 20.36 -30.58
N LEU A 673 11.67 20.62 -31.20
CA LEU A 673 11.94 21.88 -31.89
C LEU A 673 11.33 21.97 -33.30
N GLY A 674 10.65 20.91 -33.75
CA GLY A 674 10.03 20.88 -35.08
C GLY A 674 11.04 20.67 -36.24
N ASP A 675 12.21 20.07 -35.96
CA ASP A 675 13.21 19.69 -36.95
C ASP A 675 13.29 18.17 -37.16
N PRO A 676 12.36 17.56 -37.89
CA PRO A 676 12.31 16.11 -38.11
C PRO A 676 13.55 15.59 -38.89
N VAL A 677 14.15 16.43 -39.70
CA VAL A 677 15.33 16.05 -40.49
C VAL A 677 16.55 15.86 -39.58
N ALA A 678 16.79 16.79 -38.68
CA ALA A 678 17.83 16.66 -37.67
C ALA A 678 17.54 15.51 -36.69
N ALA A 679 16.31 15.37 -36.26
CA ALA A 679 15.89 14.26 -35.40
C ALA A 679 16.19 12.89 -36.02
N GLY A 680 15.85 12.72 -37.32
CA GLY A 680 16.13 11.49 -38.08
C GLY A 680 17.64 11.24 -38.28
N ARG A 681 18.45 12.30 -38.52
CA ARG A 681 19.89 12.16 -38.58
C ARG A 681 20.49 11.64 -37.27
N MET A 682 20.11 12.24 -36.14
CA MET A 682 20.59 11.81 -34.82
C MET A 682 20.15 10.37 -34.49
N ALA A 683 18.94 10.00 -34.86
CA ALA A 683 18.45 8.63 -34.67
C ALA A 683 19.21 7.60 -35.51
N ASN A 684 19.54 7.92 -36.79
CA ASN A 684 20.36 7.04 -37.65
C ASN A 684 21.80 6.90 -37.09
N GLU A 685 22.42 8.00 -36.68
CA GLU A 685 23.77 7.98 -36.08
C GLU A 685 23.78 7.17 -34.77
N CYS A 686 22.72 7.28 -33.99
CA CYS A 686 22.48 6.48 -32.77
C CYS A 686 22.46 4.97 -33.08
N VAL A 687 21.71 4.55 -34.11
CA VAL A 687 21.62 3.14 -34.52
C VAL A 687 23.01 2.64 -34.99
N GLU A 688 23.71 3.39 -35.82
CA GLU A 688 25.06 3.03 -36.30
C GLU A 688 26.05 2.89 -35.15
N ALA A 689 25.95 3.76 -34.13
CA ALA A 689 26.81 3.68 -32.96
C ALA A 689 26.48 2.44 -32.12
N ALA A 690 25.19 2.15 -31.94
CA ALA A 690 24.69 0.99 -31.16
C ALA A 690 25.05 -0.35 -31.86
N GLU A 691 24.94 -0.43 -33.19
CA GLU A 691 25.35 -1.62 -33.97
C GLU A 691 26.83 -1.90 -33.83
N ARG A 692 27.68 -0.86 -33.88
CA ARG A 692 29.13 -0.99 -33.69
C ARG A 692 29.51 -1.35 -32.25
N HIS A 693 28.74 -0.88 -31.28
CA HIS A 693 28.97 -1.17 -29.88
C HIS A 693 28.59 -2.62 -29.50
N GLY A 694 27.60 -3.20 -30.17
CA GLY A 694 27.17 -4.60 -30.00
C GLY A 694 26.31 -4.88 -28.78
N ASP A 695 25.83 -3.84 -28.06
CA ASP A 695 24.88 -4.00 -26.98
C ASP A 695 23.46 -4.07 -27.55
N GLU A 696 22.83 -5.23 -27.45
CA GLU A 696 21.49 -5.46 -28.00
C GLU A 696 20.40 -4.61 -27.32
N ILE A 697 20.57 -4.21 -26.05
CA ILE A 697 19.61 -3.38 -25.33
C ILE A 697 19.65 -1.95 -25.86
N LEU A 698 20.86 -1.38 -25.98
CA LEU A 698 21.04 -0.06 -26.56
C LEU A 698 20.58 -0.02 -28.01
N LEU A 699 20.85 -1.08 -28.77
CA LEU A 699 20.41 -1.20 -30.16
C LEU A 699 18.89 -1.24 -30.27
N THR A 700 18.21 -1.96 -29.37
CA THR A 700 16.74 -2.01 -29.31
C THR A 700 16.15 -0.62 -29.06
N GLN A 701 16.73 0.14 -28.14
CA GLN A 701 16.31 1.51 -27.84
C GLN A 701 16.55 2.48 -29.00
N ALA A 702 17.73 2.38 -29.63
CA ALA A 702 18.11 3.21 -30.80
C ALA A 702 17.17 2.95 -31.99
N LEU A 703 16.91 1.68 -32.32
CA LEU A 703 15.98 1.29 -33.39
C LEU A 703 14.55 1.78 -33.11
N ASN A 704 14.06 1.63 -31.89
CA ASN A 704 12.76 2.17 -31.51
C ASN A 704 12.71 3.69 -31.71
N ARG A 705 13.76 4.40 -31.33
CA ARG A 705 13.84 5.87 -31.54
C ARG A 705 13.81 6.22 -33.03
N LEU A 706 14.57 5.51 -33.88
CA LEU A 706 14.57 5.71 -35.32
C LEU A 706 13.19 5.46 -35.92
N ALA A 707 12.53 4.37 -35.55
CA ALA A 707 11.18 4.05 -36.02
C ALA A 707 10.17 5.15 -35.71
N VAL A 708 10.20 5.69 -34.47
CA VAL A 708 9.35 6.82 -34.04
C VAL A 708 9.57 8.05 -34.92
N THR A 709 10.81 8.36 -35.34
CA THR A 709 11.08 9.52 -36.22
C THR A 709 10.57 9.32 -37.64
N LEU A 710 10.39 8.09 -38.08
CA LEU A 710 9.93 7.75 -39.44
C LEU A 710 8.42 7.51 -39.51
N GLU A 711 7.73 7.35 -38.39
CA GLU A 711 6.35 6.89 -38.34
C GLU A 711 5.36 7.76 -39.12
N MET A 712 5.62 9.07 -39.20
CA MET A 712 4.78 10.01 -39.98
C MET A 712 5.11 10.04 -41.45
N ASP A 713 6.43 10.03 -41.79
CA ASP A 713 6.92 10.27 -43.15
C ASP A 713 7.06 8.98 -43.98
N ASP A 714 7.46 7.88 -43.33
CA ASP A 714 7.67 6.57 -43.96
C ASP A 714 7.19 5.44 -43.04
N PRO A 715 5.86 5.25 -42.87
CA PRO A 715 5.31 4.24 -41.98
C PRO A 715 5.68 2.81 -42.37
N ASP A 716 5.93 2.52 -43.66
CA ASP A 716 6.35 1.18 -44.11
C ASP A 716 7.74 0.83 -43.64
N ARG A 717 8.63 1.78 -43.64
CA ARG A 717 9.99 1.62 -43.12
C ARG A 717 9.98 1.56 -41.58
N ALA A 718 9.17 2.39 -40.94
CA ALA A 718 9.01 2.37 -39.48
C ALA A 718 8.51 1.00 -39.00
N GLU A 719 7.50 0.41 -39.66
CA GLU A 719 6.98 -0.92 -39.36
C GLU A 719 8.08 -2.01 -39.42
N LYS A 720 8.88 -2.02 -40.49
CA LYS A 720 9.98 -2.98 -40.63
C LYS A 720 11.00 -2.85 -39.48
N ILE A 721 11.28 -1.61 -39.04
CA ILE A 721 12.21 -1.35 -37.95
C ILE A 721 11.56 -1.82 -36.63
N TYR A 722 10.27 -1.54 -36.40
CA TYR A 722 9.57 -2.04 -35.20
C TYR A 722 9.55 -3.57 -35.13
N ILE A 723 9.35 -4.26 -36.25
CA ILE A 723 9.42 -5.74 -36.31
C ILE A 723 10.81 -6.22 -35.91
N ARG A 724 11.88 -5.64 -36.49
CA ARG A 724 13.27 -5.95 -36.11
C ARG A 724 13.53 -5.68 -34.63
N THR A 725 13.04 -4.56 -34.11
CA THR A 725 13.13 -4.19 -32.70
C THR A 725 12.43 -5.20 -31.80
N LEU A 726 11.26 -5.66 -32.22
CA LEU A 726 10.48 -6.67 -31.50
C LEU A 726 11.21 -8.03 -31.44
N GLU A 727 11.84 -8.45 -32.56
CA GLU A 727 12.64 -9.68 -32.59
C GLU A 727 13.84 -9.61 -31.62
N LEU A 728 14.52 -8.46 -31.57
CA LEU A 728 15.61 -8.21 -30.62
C LEU A 728 15.11 -8.22 -29.18
N ALA A 729 14.00 -7.52 -28.90
CA ALA A 729 13.39 -7.47 -27.57
C ALA A 729 12.90 -8.84 -27.08
N GLN A 730 12.45 -9.72 -28.00
CA GLN A 730 12.09 -11.10 -27.67
C GLN A 730 13.31 -11.93 -27.30
N ARG A 731 14.43 -11.77 -28.02
CA ARG A 731 15.68 -12.50 -27.72
C ARG A 731 16.30 -12.08 -26.40
N THR A 732 16.26 -10.78 -26.11
CA THR A 732 16.81 -10.23 -24.84
C THR A 732 15.86 -10.38 -23.66
N GLY A 733 14.59 -10.78 -23.88
CA GLY A 733 13.56 -10.87 -22.84
C GLY A 733 13.08 -9.50 -22.34
N ASP A 734 13.31 -8.41 -23.10
CA ASP A 734 12.88 -7.05 -22.75
C ASP A 734 11.37 -6.86 -23.02
N ALA A 735 10.57 -7.18 -22.03
CA ALA A 735 9.11 -7.04 -22.10
C ALA A 735 8.66 -5.58 -22.30
N ALA A 736 9.47 -4.60 -21.83
CA ALA A 736 9.17 -3.19 -22.00
C ALA A 736 9.28 -2.77 -23.46
N ALA A 737 10.37 -3.16 -24.12
CA ALA A 737 10.55 -2.88 -25.53
C ALA A 737 9.51 -3.62 -26.39
N GLN A 738 9.17 -4.87 -26.05
CA GLN A 738 8.10 -5.62 -26.73
C GLN A 738 6.76 -4.88 -26.64
N ALA A 739 6.35 -4.44 -25.44
CA ALA A 739 5.10 -3.73 -25.23
C ALA A 739 5.06 -2.42 -26.03
N ARG A 740 6.14 -1.64 -26.00
CA ARG A 740 6.25 -0.41 -26.82
C ARG A 740 6.16 -0.68 -28.31
N CYS A 741 6.86 -1.71 -28.81
CA CYS A 741 6.79 -2.10 -30.21
C CYS A 741 5.38 -2.50 -30.63
N HIS A 742 4.67 -3.30 -29.84
CA HIS A 742 3.28 -3.66 -30.11
C HIS A 742 2.35 -2.45 -30.11
N ASN A 743 2.52 -1.51 -29.17
CA ASN A 743 1.77 -0.25 -29.18
C ASN A 743 2.00 0.56 -30.45
N ASN A 744 3.25 0.70 -30.88
CA ASN A 744 3.59 1.51 -32.06
C ASN A 744 3.17 0.83 -33.37
N LEU A 745 3.30 -0.49 -33.46
CA LEU A 745 2.75 -1.26 -34.59
C LEU A 745 1.22 -1.14 -34.65
N ALA A 746 0.55 -1.09 -33.48
CA ALA A 746 -0.88 -0.86 -33.42
C ALA A 746 -1.29 0.55 -33.90
N ASN A 747 -0.47 1.58 -33.63
CA ASN A 747 -0.68 2.93 -34.16
C ASN A 747 -0.61 2.93 -35.69
N ILE A 748 0.37 2.24 -36.29
CA ILE A 748 0.48 2.11 -37.75
C ILE A 748 -0.73 1.38 -38.34
N ALA A 749 -1.14 0.26 -37.73
CA ALA A 749 -2.32 -0.49 -38.14
C ALA A 749 -3.60 0.36 -38.06
N ALA A 750 -3.78 1.13 -36.99
CA ALA A 750 -4.93 2.03 -36.81
C ALA A 750 -4.96 3.12 -37.86
N ARG A 751 -3.85 3.70 -38.26
CA ARG A 751 -3.76 4.68 -39.37
C ARG A 751 -4.10 4.07 -40.74
N ARG A 752 -3.75 2.82 -40.95
CA ARG A 752 -4.12 2.06 -42.13
C ARG A 752 -5.55 1.53 -42.05
N GLN A 753 -6.27 1.85 -40.97
CA GLN A 753 -7.66 1.44 -40.71
C GLN A 753 -7.82 -0.08 -40.52
N ASP A 754 -6.73 -0.79 -40.25
CA ASP A 754 -6.79 -2.18 -39.81
C ASP A 754 -7.10 -2.22 -38.31
N TRP A 755 -8.38 -2.05 -37.98
CA TRP A 755 -8.88 -2.00 -36.62
C TRP A 755 -8.72 -3.32 -35.87
N GLN A 756 -8.75 -4.43 -36.57
CA GLN A 756 -8.60 -5.74 -35.98
C GLN A 756 -7.13 -5.96 -35.56
N GLY A 757 -6.20 -5.68 -36.45
CA GLY A 757 -4.77 -5.75 -36.15
C GLY A 757 -4.35 -4.75 -35.07
N ALA A 758 -4.85 -3.51 -35.13
CA ALA A 758 -4.61 -2.50 -34.12
C ALA A 758 -5.06 -2.96 -32.72
N ARG A 759 -6.31 -3.42 -32.59
CA ARG A 759 -6.87 -3.90 -31.32
C ARG A 759 -6.10 -5.08 -30.75
N GLN A 760 -5.71 -6.05 -31.61
CA GLN A 760 -4.92 -7.20 -31.19
C GLN A 760 -3.54 -6.76 -30.66
N SER A 761 -2.88 -5.85 -31.38
CA SER A 761 -1.54 -5.37 -30.99
C SER A 761 -1.58 -4.50 -29.74
N TYR A 762 -2.58 -3.60 -29.58
CA TYR A 762 -2.77 -2.86 -28.31
C TYR A 762 -3.08 -3.81 -27.15
N GLY A 763 -3.95 -4.81 -27.37
CA GLY A 763 -4.24 -5.82 -26.34
C GLY A 763 -2.99 -6.59 -25.90
N THR A 764 -2.11 -6.94 -26.85
CA THR A 764 -0.82 -7.57 -26.56
C THR A 764 0.10 -6.62 -25.79
N ALA A 765 0.16 -5.33 -26.19
CA ALA A 765 0.94 -4.31 -25.50
C ALA A 765 0.48 -4.14 -24.04
N ILE A 766 -0.84 -4.05 -23.81
CA ILE A 766 -1.43 -3.95 -22.49
C ILE A 766 -1.11 -5.20 -21.65
N ALA A 767 -1.28 -6.40 -22.22
CA ALA A 767 -0.98 -7.65 -21.50
C ALA A 767 0.49 -7.77 -21.11
N LEU A 768 1.41 -7.42 -22.01
CA LEU A 768 2.85 -7.40 -21.73
C LEU A 768 3.22 -6.33 -20.69
N ALA A 769 2.69 -5.11 -20.83
CA ALA A 769 2.95 -4.02 -19.92
C ALA A 769 2.39 -4.32 -18.52
N ARG A 770 1.21 -4.90 -18.42
CA ARG A 770 0.59 -5.36 -17.18
C ARG A 770 1.42 -6.48 -16.53
N GLY A 771 1.77 -7.51 -17.31
CA GLY A 771 2.57 -8.64 -16.80
C GLY A 771 4.00 -8.26 -16.41
N ALA A 772 4.54 -7.19 -16.96
CA ALA A 772 5.84 -6.62 -16.61
C ALA A 772 5.77 -5.48 -15.58
N GLY A 773 4.53 -5.09 -15.17
CA GLY A 773 4.27 -4.01 -14.22
C GLY A 773 4.77 -2.64 -14.68
N MET A 774 4.42 -2.26 -15.91
CA MET A 774 4.80 -0.99 -16.54
C MET A 774 3.56 -0.13 -16.80
N PRO A 775 3.10 0.63 -15.79
CA PRO A 775 1.86 1.38 -15.88
C PRO A 775 1.94 2.53 -16.89
N ASP A 776 3.13 3.07 -17.16
CA ASP A 776 3.35 4.06 -18.20
C ASP A 776 3.03 3.50 -19.59
N VAL A 777 3.62 2.38 -19.97
CA VAL A 777 3.37 1.72 -21.27
C VAL A 777 1.93 1.20 -21.33
N TRP A 778 1.41 0.67 -20.23
CA TRP A 778 0.02 0.24 -20.14
C TRP A 778 -0.94 1.42 -20.32
N GLY A 779 -0.74 2.55 -19.62
CA GLY A 779 -1.55 3.76 -19.76
C GLY A 779 -1.55 4.33 -21.18
N ILE A 780 -0.38 4.36 -21.84
CA ILE A 780 -0.29 4.77 -23.27
C ILE A 780 -1.12 3.84 -24.15
N ALA A 781 -0.92 2.53 -24.05
CA ALA A 781 -1.62 1.57 -24.89
C ALA A 781 -3.13 1.55 -24.63
N ALA A 782 -3.56 1.70 -23.38
CA ALA A 782 -4.98 1.82 -23.01
C ALA A 782 -5.61 3.11 -23.56
N SER A 783 -4.90 4.25 -23.46
CA SER A 783 -5.36 5.52 -24.04
C SER A 783 -5.50 5.45 -25.56
N ASN A 784 -4.52 4.86 -26.26
CA ASN A 784 -4.55 4.71 -27.71
C ASN A 784 -5.66 3.75 -28.17
N LEU A 785 -5.87 2.65 -27.45
CA LEU A 785 -6.96 1.72 -27.69
C LEU A 785 -8.33 2.38 -27.41
N GLY A 786 -8.45 3.14 -26.32
CA GLY A 786 -9.63 3.92 -25.98
C GLY A 786 -9.97 4.94 -27.07
N PHE A 787 -8.98 5.67 -27.59
CA PHE A 787 -9.16 6.57 -28.73
C PHE A 787 -9.60 5.83 -30.01
N SER A 788 -9.07 4.62 -30.25
CA SER A 788 -9.49 3.79 -31.38
C SER A 788 -10.96 3.37 -31.28
N TYR A 789 -11.44 3.00 -30.09
CA TYR A 789 -12.86 2.72 -29.84
C TYR A 789 -13.74 3.97 -29.97
N HIS A 790 -13.26 5.13 -29.49
CA HIS A 790 -13.93 6.41 -29.63
C HIS A 790 -14.20 6.74 -31.12
N ARG A 791 -13.17 6.68 -31.98
CA ARG A 791 -13.31 6.92 -33.42
C ARG A 791 -14.35 6.01 -34.09
N ARG A 792 -14.56 4.81 -33.56
CA ARG A 792 -15.58 3.86 -34.02
C ARG A 792 -16.97 4.10 -33.44
N GLY A 793 -17.12 5.03 -32.49
CA GLY A 793 -18.38 5.29 -31.78
C GLY A 793 -18.72 4.27 -30.69
N GLU A 794 -17.75 3.45 -30.24
CA GLU A 794 -17.91 2.51 -29.14
C GLU A 794 -17.60 3.24 -27.81
N TYR A 795 -18.42 4.25 -27.48
CA TYR A 795 -18.10 5.23 -26.43
C TYR A 795 -17.95 4.64 -25.02
N ASP A 796 -18.74 3.63 -24.65
CA ASP A 796 -18.67 3.03 -23.33
C ASP A 796 -17.31 2.34 -23.09
N ARG A 797 -16.83 1.57 -24.08
CA ARG A 797 -15.52 0.93 -24.03
C ARG A 797 -14.38 1.94 -24.05
N ALA A 798 -14.55 3.00 -24.85
CA ALA A 798 -13.57 4.09 -24.88
C ALA A 798 -13.44 4.76 -23.51
N ARG A 799 -14.58 5.05 -22.85
CA ARG A 799 -14.63 5.67 -21.53
C ARG A 799 -13.96 4.79 -20.46
N GLU A 800 -14.22 3.49 -20.47
CA GLU A 800 -13.61 2.52 -19.57
C GLU A 800 -12.08 2.53 -19.69
N LEU A 801 -11.55 2.38 -20.91
CA LEU A 801 -10.11 2.33 -21.16
C LEU A 801 -9.40 3.67 -20.89
N LEU A 802 -10.03 4.80 -21.25
CA LEU A 802 -9.46 6.12 -20.94
C LEU A 802 -9.49 6.41 -19.44
N GLY A 803 -10.53 5.97 -18.73
CA GLY A 803 -10.61 6.04 -17.27
C GLY A 803 -9.53 5.19 -16.60
N GLU A 804 -9.29 3.97 -17.09
CA GLU A 804 -8.20 3.11 -16.64
C GLU A 804 -6.83 3.77 -16.88
N ALA A 805 -6.62 4.33 -18.08
CA ALA A 805 -5.38 5.04 -18.40
C ALA A 805 -5.14 6.23 -17.46
N LEU A 806 -6.16 7.04 -17.18
CA LEU A 806 -6.06 8.18 -16.27
C LEU A 806 -5.73 7.77 -14.82
N ALA A 807 -6.35 6.70 -14.34
CA ALA A 807 -6.07 6.16 -13.00
C ALA A 807 -4.62 5.67 -12.87
N LEU A 808 -4.13 4.93 -13.88
CA LEU A 808 -2.75 4.45 -13.93
C LEU A 808 -1.73 5.60 -13.95
N VAL A 809 -1.98 6.60 -14.78
CA VAL A 809 -1.05 7.71 -14.99
C VAL A 809 -1.00 8.64 -13.78
N ALA A 810 -2.10 8.83 -13.07
CA ALA A 810 -2.12 9.56 -11.80
C ALA A 810 -1.17 8.92 -10.76
N ALA A 811 -1.10 7.59 -10.74
CA ALA A 811 -0.21 6.84 -9.85
C ALA A 811 1.27 7.00 -10.21
N VAL A 812 1.60 7.20 -11.51
CA VAL A 812 3.00 7.29 -12.01
C VAL A 812 3.49 8.73 -12.13
N LYS A 813 2.60 9.71 -11.98
CA LYS A 813 2.86 11.14 -12.16
C LYS A 813 3.47 11.49 -13.54
N ASN A 814 3.11 10.74 -14.60
CA ASN A 814 3.57 11.03 -15.96
C ASN A 814 2.64 12.05 -16.64
N SER A 815 3.06 13.31 -16.61
CA SER A 815 2.26 14.43 -17.11
C SER A 815 1.98 14.36 -18.61
N GLU A 816 2.87 13.79 -19.41
CA GLU A 816 2.69 13.71 -20.87
C GLU A 816 1.59 12.71 -21.23
N ILE A 817 1.58 11.53 -20.62
CA ILE A 817 0.52 10.52 -20.85
C ILE A 817 -0.81 11.02 -20.30
N GLN A 818 -0.77 11.66 -19.12
CA GLN A 818 -1.96 12.25 -18.51
C GLN A 818 -2.61 13.29 -19.44
N LEU A 819 -1.79 14.11 -20.08
CA LEU A 819 -2.25 15.14 -21.01
C LEU A 819 -3.08 14.54 -22.15
N TYR A 820 -2.53 13.53 -22.84
CA TYR A 820 -3.22 12.91 -23.97
C TYR A 820 -4.46 12.11 -23.55
N ALA A 821 -4.41 11.45 -22.42
CA ALA A 821 -5.57 10.70 -21.88
C ALA A 821 -6.72 11.65 -21.50
N LEU A 822 -6.41 12.81 -20.87
CA LEU A 822 -7.38 13.86 -20.56
C LEU A 822 -7.97 14.45 -21.82
N TYR A 823 -7.14 14.78 -22.82
CA TYR A 823 -7.59 15.34 -24.09
C TYR A 823 -8.54 14.38 -24.81
N ASN A 824 -8.18 13.09 -24.90
CA ASN A 824 -9.00 12.08 -25.55
C ASN A 824 -10.33 11.85 -24.79
N MET A 825 -10.31 11.88 -23.46
CA MET A 825 -11.53 11.79 -22.65
C MET A 825 -12.43 13.01 -22.86
N ALA A 826 -11.86 14.22 -22.87
CA ALA A 826 -12.61 15.45 -23.13
C ALA A 826 -13.31 15.41 -24.49
N HIS A 827 -12.61 14.93 -25.52
CA HIS A 827 -13.15 14.80 -26.86
C HIS A 827 -14.28 13.76 -26.94
N LEU A 828 -14.13 12.63 -26.23
CA LEU A 828 -15.16 11.61 -26.07
C LEU A 828 -16.41 12.15 -25.38
N GLU A 829 -16.25 12.87 -24.25
CA GLU A 829 -17.39 13.44 -23.52
C GLU A 829 -18.08 14.54 -24.33
N TRP A 830 -17.33 15.35 -25.08
CA TRP A 830 -17.91 16.31 -25.99
C TRP A 830 -18.78 15.63 -27.08
N GLU A 831 -18.29 14.58 -27.73
CA GLU A 831 -19.04 13.82 -28.75
C GLU A 831 -20.25 13.09 -28.16
N SER A 832 -20.20 12.65 -26.94
CA SER A 832 -21.33 12.00 -26.26
C SER A 832 -22.40 12.99 -25.80
N GLY A 833 -22.14 14.31 -25.89
CA GLY A 833 -23.07 15.37 -25.52
C GLY A 833 -22.99 15.82 -24.08
N ALA A 834 -21.98 15.35 -23.32
CA ALA A 834 -21.71 15.72 -21.94
C ALA A 834 -20.81 16.99 -21.87
N TRP A 835 -21.30 18.10 -22.41
CA TRP A 835 -20.50 19.31 -22.66
C TRP A 835 -19.91 19.96 -21.40
N GLU A 836 -20.59 19.88 -20.25
CA GLU A 836 -20.07 20.40 -18.98
C GLU A 836 -18.86 19.61 -18.51
N SER A 837 -18.96 18.29 -18.51
CA SER A 837 -17.84 17.40 -18.17
C SER A 837 -16.69 17.54 -19.16
N ALA A 838 -17.00 17.67 -20.46
CA ALA A 838 -15.99 17.91 -21.49
C ALA A 838 -15.23 19.23 -21.26
N ALA A 839 -15.94 20.30 -20.89
CA ALA A 839 -15.33 21.60 -20.60
C ALA A 839 -14.32 21.51 -19.42
N GLU A 840 -14.71 20.87 -18.31
CA GLU A 840 -13.83 20.64 -17.17
C GLU A 840 -12.56 19.87 -17.54
N LEU A 841 -12.72 18.82 -18.35
CA LEU A 841 -11.59 18.02 -18.83
C LEU A 841 -10.68 18.81 -19.79
N TYR A 842 -11.25 19.63 -20.68
CA TYR A 842 -10.46 20.51 -21.56
C TYR A 842 -9.72 21.60 -20.75
N GLU A 843 -10.34 22.18 -19.72
CA GLU A 843 -9.68 23.15 -18.83
C GLU A 843 -8.51 22.51 -18.08
N ALA A 844 -8.70 21.29 -17.54
CA ALA A 844 -7.64 20.52 -16.91
C ALA A 844 -6.52 20.21 -17.91
N THR A 845 -6.87 19.87 -19.13
CA THR A 845 -5.91 19.60 -20.22
C THR A 845 -5.11 20.87 -20.56
N ALA A 846 -5.76 22.01 -20.76
CA ALA A 846 -5.09 23.27 -21.08
C ALA A 846 -4.13 23.69 -19.96
N SER A 847 -4.56 23.59 -18.70
CA SER A 847 -3.71 23.88 -17.53
C SER A 847 -2.50 22.96 -17.46
N LEU A 848 -2.65 21.67 -17.75
CA LEU A 848 -1.54 20.71 -17.77
C LEU A 848 -0.62 20.98 -18.96
N ALA A 849 -1.17 21.20 -20.16
CA ALA A 849 -0.42 21.51 -21.37
C ALA A 849 0.47 22.76 -21.21
N GLN A 850 -0.09 23.82 -20.61
CA GLN A 850 0.65 25.04 -20.29
C GLN A 850 1.84 24.78 -19.37
N ARG A 851 1.64 24.00 -18.31
CA ARG A 851 2.71 23.67 -17.35
C ARG A 851 3.87 22.89 -17.99
N ILE A 852 3.58 22.00 -18.94
CA ILE A 852 4.60 21.16 -19.58
C ILE A 852 5.07 21.71 -20.93
N GLY A 853 4.58 22.87 -21.35
CA GLY A 853 4.97 23.52 -22.62
C GLY A 853 4.47 22.79 -23.87
N ALA A 854 3.32 22.13 -23.81
CA ALA A 854 2.70 21.40 -24.94
C ALA A 854 1.72 22.32 -25.70
N ASP A 855 2.25 23.35 -26.36
CA ASP A 855 1.50 24.44 -27.00
C ASP A 855 0.39 23.94 -27.93
N ASP A 856 0.63 22.88 -28.69
CA ASP A 856 -0.34 22.35 -29.67
C ASP A 856 -1.58 21.79 -28.98
N VAL A 857 -1.37 21.00 -27.92
CA VAL A 857 -2.49 20.39 -27.15
C VAL A 857 -3.21 21.48 -26.35
N GLU A 858 -2.48 22.47 -25.85
CA GLU A 858 -3.07 23.62 -25.15
C GLU A 858 -4.04 24.37 -26.06
N LEU A 859 -3.63 24.71 -27.29
CA LEU A 859 -4.50 25.39 -28.26
C LEU A 859 -5.75 24.55 -28.60
N GLY A 860 -5.57 23.23 -28.78
CA GLY A 860 -6.69 22.32 -29.02
C GLY A 860 -7.65 22.26 -27.83
N ALA A 861 -7.13 22.27 -26.61
CA ALA A 861 -7.94 22.24 -25.40
C ALA A 861 -8.70 23.57 -25.20
N ILE A 862 -8.06 24.75 -25.41
CA ILE A 862 -8.73 26.06 -25.40
C ILE A 862 -9.86 26.08 -26.43
N ALA A 863 -9.63 25.54 -27.63
CA ALA A 863 -10.68 25.42 -28.63
C ALA A 863 -11.85 24.53 -28.18
N GLY A 864 -11.53 23.42 -27.52
CA GLY A 864 -12.53 22.53 -26.93
C GLY A 864 -13.40 23.23 -25.88
N VAL A 865 -12.80 24.02 -24.97
CA VAL A 865 -13.53 24.86 -24.00
C VAL A 865 -14.45 25.84 -24.72
N GLY A 866 -13.96 26.49 -25.78
CA GLY A 866 -14.74 27.41 -26.59
C GLY A 866 -15.94 26.72 -27.25
N LEU A 867 -15.75 25.52 -27.83
CA LEU A 867 -16.85 24.71 -28.45
C LEU A 867 -17.88 24.29 -27.39
N CYS A 868 -17.45 23.78 -26.23
CA CYS A 868 -18.36 23.41 -25.14
C CYS A 868 -19.18 24.62 -24.66
N SER A 869 -18.52 25.78 -24.54
CA SER A 869 -19.17 27.04 -24.15
C SER A 869 -20.20 27.52 -25.19
N ALA A 870 -19.91 27.36 -26.47
CA ALA A 870 -20.85 27.71 -27.54
C ALA A 870 -22.10 26.82 -27.50
N GLU A 871 -21.96 25.50 -27.30
CA GLU A 871 -23.07 24.56 -27.13
C GLU A 871 -23.91 24.88 -25.89
N GLY A 872 -23.28 25.32 -24.80
CA GLY A 872 -23.94 25.82 -23.58
C GLY A 872 -24.51 27.24 -23.69
N GLY A 873 -24.48 27.86 -24.87
CA GLY A 873 -25.02 29.23 -25.12
C GLY A 873 -24.12 30.35 -24.61
N LYS A 874 -22.93 30.08 -24.13
CA LYS A 874 -21.96 31.06 -23.60
C LYS A 874 -21.04 31.60 -24.69
N ILE A 875 -21.65 32.24 -25.72
CA ILE A 875 -20.95 32.68 -26.94
C ILE A 875 -19.82 33.67 -26.70
N LEU A 876 -19.82 34.42 -25.57
CA LEU A 876 -18.75 35.35 -25.22
C LEU A 876 -17.46 34.60 -24.92
N VAL A 877 -17.53 33.52 -24.15
CA VAL A 877 -16.37 32.66 -23.84
C VAL A 877 -15.81 32.02 -25.10
N ALA A 878 -16.68 31.55 -25.99
CA ALA A 878 -16.26 31.02 -27.28
C ALA A 878 -15.48 32.04 -28.12
N ARG A 879 -15.90 33.32 -28.12
CA ARG A 879 -15.19 34.42 -28.79
C ARG A 879 -13.84 34.72 -28.17
N GLU A 880 -13.75 34.73 -26.85
CA GLU A 880 -12.49 34.95 -26.12
C GLU A 880 -11.50 33.82 -26.45
N SER A 881 -11.93 32.56 -26.37
CA SER A 881 -11.11 31.41 -26.74
C SER A 881 -10.64 31.48 -28.20
N HIS A 882 -11.53 31.86 -29.11
CA HIS A 882 -11.19 32.00 -30.54
C HIS A 882 -10.17 33.12 -30.77
N ALA A 883 -10.33 34.28 -30.12
CA ALA A 883 -9.41 35.42 -30.25
C ALA A 883 -8.00 35.07 -29.74
N GLU A 884 -7.90 34.39 -28.61
CA GLU A 884 -6.65 33.89 -28.07
C GLU A 884 -5.93 32.93 -29.04
N ILE A 885 -6.69 31.98 -29.61
CA ILE A 885 -6.13 31.03 -30.57
C ILE A 885 -5.63 31.74 -31.84
N GLU A 886 -6.43 32.64 -32.43
CA GLU A 886 -6.04 33.37 -33.64
C GLU A 886 -4.77 34.22 -33.42
N GLU A 887 -4.59 34.85 -32.27
CA GLU A 887 -3.36 35.58 -31.94
C GLU A 887 -2.13 34.66 -31.94
N ARG A 888 -2.27 33.47 -31.31
CA ARG A 888 -1.18 32.50 -31.18
C ARG A 888 -0.88 31.76 -32.48
N VAL A 889 -1.92 31.46 -33.29
CA VAL A 889 -1.81 30.70 -34.56
C VAL A 889 -1.42 31.59 -35.74
N SER A 890 -1.67 32.91 -35.70
CA SER A 890 -1.34 33.84 -36.81
C SER A 890 0.12 33.77 -37.31
N ARG A 891 1.00 33.18 -36.51
CA ARG A 891 2.43 33.01 -36.79
C ARG A 891 2.80 31.59 -37.23
N ARG A 892 1.84 30.67 -37.40
CA ARG A 892 2.03 29.25 -37.71
C ARG A 892 1.19 28.83 -38.94
N SER A 893 1.83 28.09 -39.84
CA SER A 893 1.16 27.58 -41.06
C SER A 893 0.91 26.07 -41.03
N ASP A 894 1.46 25.36 -40.08
CA ASP A 894 1.38 23.90 -39.93
C ASP A 894 0.08 23.44 -39.30
N TRP A 895 -0.33 22.21 -39.58
CA TRP A 895 -1.43 21.53 -38.87
C TRP A 895 -0.93 21.02 -37.53
N PHE A 896 -1.58 21.36 -36.45
CA PHE A 896 -1.28 20.94 -35.09
C PHE A 896 -2.39 20.06 -34.49
N GLN A 897 -2.08 19.31 -33.44
CA GLN A 897 -3.09 18.48 -32.76
C GLN A 897 -4.19 19.34 -32.14
N GLY A 898 -5.46 19.03 -32.46
CA GLY A 898 -6.62 19.82 -32.00
C GLY A 898 -6.96 21.03 -32.88
N ARG A 899 -6.27 21.22 -34.03
CA ARG A 899 -6.60 22.28 -34.96
C ARG A 899 -8.00 22.14 -35.50
N GLU A 900 -8.52 20.91 -35.60
CA GLU A 900 -9.92 20.66 -35.99
C GLU A 900 -10.91 21.34 -35.02
N CYS A 901 -10.63 21.34 -33.72
CA CYS A 901 -11.46 22.05 -32.74
C CYS A 901 -11.37 23.57 -32.93
N ALA A 902 -10.17 24.09 -33.20
CA ALA A 902 -9.96 25.51 -33.48
C ALA A 902 -10.69 25.99 -34.75
N GLU A 903 -10.60 25.23 -35.81
CA GLU A 903 -11.33 25.55 -37.07
C GLU A 903 -12.85 25.44 -36.88
N ALA A 904 -13.33 24.43 -36.16
CA ALA A 904 -14.75 24.32 -35.82
C ALA A 904 -15.24 25.50 -34.98
N LEU A 905 -14.47 25.89 -33.98
CA LEU A 905 -14.76 27.06 -33.14
C LEU A 905 -14.80 28.35 -33.95
N ALA A 906 -13.83 28.56 -34.85
CA ALA A 906 -13.82 29.71 -35.76
C ALA A 906 -15.10 29.80 -36.58
N VAL A 907 -15.56 28.69 -37.14
CA VAL A 907 -16.83 28.63 -37.90
C VAL A 907 -18.02 29.01 -37.03
N VAL A 908 -18.11 28.46 -35.80
CA VAL A 908 -19.21 28.77 -34.88
C VAL A 908 -19.21 30.26 -34.50
N VAL A 909 -18.06 30.84 -34.20
CA VAL A 909 -17.92 32.26 -33.83
C VAL A 909 -18.27 33.17 -35.03
N LEU A 910 -17.75 32.87 -36.22
CA LEU A 910 -18.07 33.64 -37.42
C LEU A 910 -19.59 33.66 -37.76
N VAL A 911 -20.26 32.52 -37.56
CA VAL A 911 -21.72 32.47 -37.72
C VAL A 911 -22.42 33.33 -36.65
N ALA A 912 -22.02 33.24 -35.43
CA ALA A 912 -22.58 34.06 -34.35
C ALA A 912 -22.33 35.58 -34.53
N GLU A 913 -21.34 35.95 -35.34
CA GLU A 913 -21.06 37.34 -35.74
C GLU A 913 -21.84 37.76 -37.03
N GLY A 914 -22.61 36.86 -37.64
CA GLY A 914 -23.32 37.12 -38.88
C GLY A 914 -22.45 37.07 -40.14
N ARG A 915 -21.18 36.64 -40.03
CA ARG A 915 -20.19 36.54 -41.12
C ARG A 915 -20.27 35.18 -41.84
N VAL A 916 -21.47 34.80 -42.28
CA VAL A 916 -21.76 33.44 -42.80
C VAL A 916 -20.91 33.08 -44.01
N SER A 917 -20.67 34.01 -44.96
CA SER A 917 -19.82 33.71 -46.13
C SER A 917 -18.38 33.37 -45.75
N GLU A 918 -17.83 34.03 -44.76
CA GLU A 918 -16.48 33.76 -44.24
C GLU A 918 -16.45 32.45 -43.47
N ALA A 919 -17.48 32.14 -42.66
CA ALA A 919 -17.61 30.87 -41.97
C ALA A 919 -17.60 29.68 -42.96
N ILE A 920 -18.36 29.78 -44.07
CA ILE A 920 -18.37 28.75 -45.10
C ILE A 920 -16.99 28.60 -45.77
N ALA A 921 -16.35 29.71 -46.13
CA ALA A 921 -15.02 29.67 -46.74
C ALA A 921 -13.96 29.05 -45.80
N ARG A 922 -14.02 29.40 -44.50
CA ARG A 922 -13.13 28.82 -43.45
C ARG A 922 -13.37 27.32 -43.32
N PHE A 923 -14.63 26.89 -43.19
CA PHE A 923 -15.01 25.49 -43.13
C PHE A 923 -14.48 24.69 -44.33
N GLU A 924 -14.77 25.15 -45.60
CA GLU A 924 -14.33 24.46 -46.80
C GLU A 924 -12.79 24.36 -46.90
N SER A 925 -12.09 25.37 -46.47
CA SER A 925 -10.62 25.36 -46.40
C SER A 925 -10.12 24.33 -45.42
N ALA A 926 -10.64 24.36 -44.19
CA ALA A 926 -10.25 23.45 -43.12
C ALA A 926 -10.52 21.97 -43.44
N VAL A 927 -11.70 21.67 -43.99
CA VAL A 927 -12.05 20.28 -44.40
C VAL A 927 -11.12 19.77 -45.49
N ARG A 928 -10.77 20.59 -46.52
CA ARG A 928 -9.84 20.17 -47.58
C ARG A 928 -8.44 19.88 -47.05
N VAL A 929 -7.96 20.66 -46.08
CA VAL A 929 -6.67 20.41 -45.44
C VAL A 929 -6.75 19.14 -44.60
N ALA A 930 -7.81 18.97 -43.79
CA ALA A 930 -8.00 17.76 -42.94
C ALA A 930 -8.11 16.49 -43.79
N GLU A 931 -8.84 16.56 -44.96
CA GLU A 931 -9.03 15.40 -45.85
C GLU A 931 -7.70 14.88 -46.42
N SER A 932 -6.69 15.75 -46.60
CA SER A 932 -5.37 15.33 -47.08
C SER A 932 -4.55 14.59 -46.01
N SER A 933 -4.90 14.71 -44.73
CA SER A 933 -4.18 14.11 -43.62
C SER A 933 -4.96 12.96 -42.94
N ASP A 934 -6.27 13.14 -42.68
CA ASP A 934 -7.08 12.13 -41.98
C ASP A 934 -8.56 12.26 -42.31
N LEU A 935 -9.13 11.20 -42.89
CA LEU A 935 -10.55 11.12 -43.26
C LEU A 935 -11.50 11.34 -42.07
N TYR A 936 -11.14 10.79 -40.91
CA TYR A 936 -11.96 10.94 -39.69
C TYR A 936 -12.08 12.41 -39.31
N THR A 937 -10.97 13.13 -39.27
CA THR A 937 -10.90 14.55 -38.90
C THR A 937 -11.71 15.42 -39.85
N ALA A 938 -11.62 15.14 -41.16
CA ALA A 938 -12.45 15.85 -42.17
C ALA A 938 -13.94 15.58 -41.98
N ALA A 939 -14.33 14.34 -41.76
CA ALA A 939 -15.72 13.96 -41.51
C ALA A 939 -16.24 14.54 -40.19
N TRP A 940 -15.39 14.53 -39.12
CA TRP A 940 -15.72 15.13 -37.85
C TRP A 940 -15.96 16.65 -37.93
N LEU A 941 -15.09 17.38 -38.64
CA LEU A 941 -15.26 18.80 -38.93
C LEU A 941 -16.59 19.03 -39.69
N THR A 942 -16.87 18.18 -40.69
CA THR A 942 -18.11 18.28 -41.45
C THR A 942 -19.34 18.07 -40.58
N ALA A 943 -19.34 17.05 -39.72
CA ALA A 943 -20.44 16.78 -38.79
C ALA A 943 -20.63 17.94 -37.79
N THR A 944 -19.53 18.43 -37.21
CA THR A 944 -19.53 19.48 -36.16
C THR A 944 -20.02 20.82 -36.76
N CYS A 945 -19.43 21.28 -37.86
CA CYS A 945 -19.78 22.55 -38.46
C CYS A 945 -21.17 22.52 -39.10
N SER A 946 -21.64 21.32 -39.57
CA SER A 946 -22.97 21.19 -40.14
C SER A 946 -24.08 21.51 -39.14
N ARG A 947 -23.88 21.28 -37.85
CA ARG A 947 -24.91 21.65 -36.85
C ARG A 947 -25.27 23.14 -36.90
N THR A 948 -24.32 23.99 -37.24
CA THR A 948 -24.51 25.43 -37.30
C THR A 948 -24.79 25.91 -38.74
N LEU A 949 -24.13 25.34 -39.74
CA LEU A 949 -24.22 25.79 -41.12
C LEU A 949 -25.35 25.19 -41.92
N LEU A 950 -25.97 24.07 -41.54
CA LEU A 950 -26.96 23.36 -42.32
C LEU A 950 -28.21 24.19 -42.58
N THR A 951 -28.64 25.02 -41.63
CA THR A 951 -29.77 25.93 -41.77
C THR A 951 -29.45 27.15 -42.66
N LEU A 952 -28.19 27.53 -42.76
CA LEU A 952 -27.70 28.73 -43.46
C LEU A 952 -27.25 28.43 -44.90
N ALA A 953 -26.73 27.22 -45.13
CA ALA A 953 -26.25 26.79 -46.47
C ALA A 953 -26.56 25.30 -46.72
N PRO A 954 -27.85 24.90 -46.76
CA PRO A 954 -28.29 23.51 -46.74
C PRO A 954 -27.74 22.67 -47.89
N GLN A 955 -27.72 23.19 -49.11
CA GLN A 955 -27.24 22.46 -50.28
C GLN A 955 -25.74 22.16 -50.19
N ARG A 956 -24.93 23.14 -49.79
CA ARG A 956 -23.48 22.97 -49.62
C ARG A 956 -23.15 21.95 -48.55
N MET A 957 -23.81 22.05 -47.42
CA MET A 957 -23.54 21.12 -46.27
C MET A 957 -23.98 19.70 -46.63
N ARG A 958 -25.11 19.51 -47.27
CA ARG A 958 -25.53 18.17 -47.74
C ARG A 958 -24.52 17.56 -48.71
N THR A 959 -23.94 18.35 -49.63
CA THR A 959 -22.89 17.88 -50.54
C THR A 959 -21.67 17.37 -49.82
N TRP A 960 -21.22 18.08 -48.75
CA TRP A 960 -20.09 17.65 -47.96
C TRP A 960 -20.41 16.41 -47.12
N ILE A 961 -21.61 16.32 -46.53
CA ILE A 961 -22.06 15.15 -45.78
C ILE A 961 -22.13 13.91 -46.69
N GLU A 962 -22.74 14.03 -47.88
CA GLU A 962 -22.84 12.92 -48.84
C GLU A 962 -21.46 12.48 -49.36
N ARG A 963 -20.53 13.41 -49.52
CA ARG A 963 -19.13 13.09 -49.89
C ARG A 963 -18.47 12.14 -48.92
N PHE A 964 -18.65 12.33 -47.60
CA PHE A 964 -18.03 11.52 -46.59
C PHE A 964 -18.86 10.31 -46.16
N ARG A 965 -20.15 10.24 -46.50
CA ARG A 965 -21.03 9.21 -45.96
C ARG A 965 -20.63 7.80 -46.33
N SER A 966 -20.26 7.54 -47.61
CA SER A 966 -19.81 6.21 -48.04
C SER A 966 -18.46 5.82 -47.37
N PRO A 967 -17.41 6.65 -47.44
CA PRO A 967 -16.14 6.33 -46.80
C PRO A 967 -16.25 6.06 -45.31
N ILE A 968 -17.01 6.88 -44.54
CA ILE A 968 -17.10 6.68 -43.08
C ILE A 968 -17.83 5.39 -42.69
N ASN A 969 -18.80 4.94 -43.50
CA ASN A 969 -19.45 3.65 -43.29
C ASN A 969 -18.53 2.48 -43.64
N GLU A 970 -17.76 2.59 -44.72
CA GLU A 970 -16.78 1.59 -45.15
C GLU A 970 -15.70 1.38 -44.08
N PHE A 971 -15.23 2.47 -43.47
CA PHE A 971 -14.20 2.42 -42.42
C PHE A 971 -14.74 2.23 -40.99
N GLY A 972 -16.05 2.11 -40.83
CA GLY A 972 -16.69 1.76 -39.57
C GLY A 972 -16.66 2.89 -38.50
N TYR A 973 -16.68 4.17 -38.94
CA TYR A 973 -16.79 5.34 -38.03
C TYR A 973 -18.26 5.57 -37.63
N SER A 974 -18.82 4.62 -36.89
CA SER A 974 -20.26 4.57 -36.61
C SER A 974 -20.77 5.79 -35.81
N GLY A 975 -19.96 6.41 -35.00
CA GLY A 975 -20.32 7.64 -34.27
C GLY A 975 -20.59 8.81 -35.19
N ILE A 976 -19.68 9.08 -36.15
CA ILE A 976 -19.88 10.14 -37.15
C ILE A 976 -21.02 9.79 -38.13
N ALA A 977 -21.12 8.51 -38.53
CA ALA A 977 -22.23 8.06 -39.40
C ALA A 977 -23.58 8.31 -38.73
N LYS A 978 -23.72 8.06 -37.44
CA LYS A 978 -24.95 8.37 -36.70
C LYS A 978 -25.24 9.87 -36.68
N ARG A 979 -24.26 10.71 -36.44
CA ARG A 979 -24.39 12.19 -36.46
C ARG A 979 -24.78 12.71 -37.82
N PHE A 980 -24.23 12.15 -38.91
CA PHE A 980 -24.67 12.50 -40.27
C PHE A 980 -26.12 12.12 -40.54
N ASN A 981 -26.57 10.96 -40.07
CA ASN A 981 -27.96 10.55 -40.23
C ASN A 981 -28.93 11.46 -39.44
N GLU A 982 -28.54 11.87 -38.24
CA GLU A 982 -29.31 12.83 -37.42
C GLU A 982 -29.42 14.19 -38.09
N LEU A 983 -28.34 14.68 -38.73
CA LEU A 983 -28.31 15.96 -39.42
C LEU A 983 -29.17 15.98 -40.74
N ILE A 984 -29.29 14.84 -41.42
CA ILE A 984 -30.06 14.74 -42.69
C ILE A 984 -31.49 14.28 -42.42
N GLY A 985 -31.73 13.50 -41.39
CA GLY A 985 -33.03 12.92 -41.06
C GLY A 985 -33.97 13.81 -40.25
N GLY A 986 -33.48 14.95 -39.69
CA GLY A 986 -34.26 16.04 -39.11
C GLY A 986 -34.52 17.11 -40.18
#